data_7c6e6f06ba20211d974afc29aed0022c
#
_entry.id   7c6e6f06ba20211d974afc29aed0022c
#
_cell.length_a   1.000
_cell.length_b   1.000
_cell.length_c   1.000
_cell.angle_alpha   90.00
_cell.angle_beta   90.00
_cell.angle_gamma   90.00
#
_symmetry.space_group_name_H-M   'P 1'
#
loop_
_entity.id
_entity.type
_entity.pdbx_description
1 polymer ?
#
loop_
_entity_poly.entity_id
_entity_poly.type
_entity_poly.pdbx_seq_one_letter_code
_entity_poly.pdbx_strand_id
1 'polypeptide(L)'
;MIINTSTKLITILLSILLVISVVPTIVHSQSNYKPPHDKPGPAIDILRFRAFHVDIAPQEILANQMDMYYFGLKVAAAKDIRDSPGIKVHEAPTSTISLLLNPAPGPEGQLNPFSIKEVRQAVQLIINRDFVVQEIYQGMAVPMLTQVSSYDHDYLTLYDMILESSINYDPDYAKFIINEAMTNAGAELIEGKWNYEGKPIRIDFIIRVEDERRDVGDLIRSEVENLGFIVQPTYQQFGPAIYTVYSSDPNLVGTGGSWHMYTEGWGKGAADRYDSGTLNQMCSPWLGTMPGWQELGFWQYENEELDLLGQRIFSGNFQNEEERNSIYVDASKLCLDESVRIWIANIITNLPADDSIEGISLDIIAGPKSLWTQRDAYIPGKNDLTIGNVWVWTERTTWNPVGGFGDVYGNDIWRNMYDPPITRHPFTGLPIPYRANYDVTTSGPNGNIELPSDSFMWNSETSSWSNVPVGSTATSKVVFDYSKYFASKWHHGEQINMADVIYSIYQTFDLTYNEDKSLMEFAIATVSKPYLDSFKGFRIVDDNTLEVYVDFWHFAPDYIADYASITSITMPWEILYSMDTLVFDQRKAAYSDTAAQRFNVPWISLVMDRDARLVRNVIREHNSANNIPDNVFNVQGLQLVSDSDATSRYDSVLSWFDEYGMLVISNGPFMLYRYEPPAQYAELHAFRDENYPFKPGQFFFGEADLVDILDVDSNIIEIGSDNEITVTLTGFGRASAEVGAVMIVGGNINHFTRVMTTA
;
A
#
# COMPACT_ATOMS: atom_id res chain seq x y z
N MET A 1 33.24 -20.92 -60.35
CA MET A 1 33.25 -20.46 -58.97
C MET A 1 31.80 -20.21 -58.58
N ILE A 2 31.11 -21.25 -58.12
CA ILE A 2 29.69 -21.25 -57.77
C ILE A 2 29.68 -21.21 -56.25
N ILE A 3 29.33 -20.04 -55.68
CA ILE A 3 29.19 -19.88 -54.23
C ILE A 3 27.72 -20.02 -53.88
N ASN A 4 27.49 -20.98 -53.07
CA ASN A 4 26.28 -21.55 -52.56
C ASN A 4 25.38 -20.51 -51.86
N THR A 5 24.25 -20.16 -52.49
CA THR A 5 23.21 -19.25 -51.98
C THR A 5 22.25 -19.92 -50.98
N SER A 6 22.41 -21.21 -50.73
CA SER A 6 21.50 -21.98 -49.87
C SER A 6 21.84 -21.89 -48.33
N THR A 7 23.07 -21.56 -47.99
CA THR A 7 23.48 -21.51 -46.57
C THR A 7 23.12 -20.20 -45.86
N LYS A 8 22.94 -19.12 -46.62
CA LYS A 8 22.53 -17.83 -46.02
C LYS A 8 21.02 -17.71 -45.74
N LEU A 9 20.20 -18.47 -46.48
CA LEU A 9 18.76 -18.50 -46.25
C LEU A 9 18.38 -19.35 -45.02
N ILE A 10 19.16 -20.40 -44.74
CA ILE A 10 18.94 -21.26 -43.56
C ILE A 10 19.34 -20.54 -42.26
N THR A 11 20.35 -19.68 -42.28
CA THR A 11 20.80 -18.91 -41.12
C THR A 11 19.83 -17.77 -40.77
N ILE A 12 19.17 -17.18 -41.77
CA ILE A 12 18.15 -16.14 -41.56
C ILE A 12 16.82 -16.74 -41.10
N LEU A 13 16.46 -17.94 -41.58
CA LEU A 13 15.25 -18.65 -41.09
C LEU A 13 15.43 -19.20 -39.66
N LEU A 14 16.63 -19.57 -39.22
CA LEU A 14 16.90 -20.00 -37.83
C LEU A 14 16.92 -18.81 -36.88
N SER A 15 17.27 -17.60 -37.33
CA SER A 15 17.25 -16.38 -36.51
C SER A 15 15.84 -15.80 -36.29
N ILE A 16 14.91 -16.14 -37.20
CA ILE A 16 13.49 -15.70 -37.10
C ILE A 16 12.66 -16.71 -36.29
N LEU A 17 13.10 -17.94 -36.13
CA LEU A 17 12.39 -18.97 -35.35
C LEU A 17 12.78 -18.98 -33.84
N LEU A 18 13.71 -18.14 -33.41
CA LEU A 18 14.12 -18.05 -32.00
C LEU A 18 13.53 -16.82 -31.26
N VAL A 19 12.60 -16.09 -31.87
CA VAL A 19 11.90 -14.95 -31.25
C VAL A 19 10.41 -15.25 -31.04
N ILE A 20 9.98 -16.47 -31.22
CA ILE A 20 8.60 -16.84 -30.94
C ILE A 20 8.55 -17.67 -29.64
N SER A 21 7.91 -17.04 -28.66
CA SER A 21 7.37 -17.63 -27.42
C SER A 21 8.36 -17.99 -26.31
N VAL A 22 8.78 -17.02 -25.55
CA VAL A 22 8.67 -17.20 -24.09
C VAL A 22 7.38 -16.45 -23.67
N VAL A 23 6.25 -17.06 -23.96
CA VAL A 23 5.08 -16.88 -23.09
C VAL A 23 5.48 -17.53 -21.78
N PRO A 24 5.53 -16.82 -20.64
CA PRO A 24 5.69 -17.49 -19.37
C PRO A 24 4.46 -18.39 -19.23
N THR A 25 4.66 -19.69 -19.42
CA THR A 25 3.69 -20.68 -18.96
C THR A 25 3.63 -20.46 -17.47
N ILE A 26 2.58 -19.80 -17.00
CA ILE A 26 2.20 -19.79 -15.59
C ILE A 26 2.04 -21.27 -15.26
N VAL A 27 3.03 -21.85 -14.58
CA VAL A 27 2.93 -23.19 -14.03
C VAL A 27 1.90 -23.06 -12.90
N HIS A 28 0.63 -23.28 -13.21
CA HIS A 28 -0.37 -23.52 -12.20
C HIS A 28 0.08 -24.79 -11.48
N SER A 29 0.41 -24.67 -10.21
CA SER A 29 0.38 -25.81 -9.30
C SER A 29 -0.94 -26.53 -9.58
N GLN A 30 -0.91 -27.82 -9.90
CA GLN A 30 -2.12 -28.61 -10.09
C GLN A 30 -2.79 -28.75 -8.72
N SER A 31 -3.51 -27.69 -8.32
CA SER A 31 -4.28 -27.72 -7.08
C SER A 31 -5.49 -28.62 -7.26
N ASN A 32 -5.78 -29.42 -6.25
CA ASN A 32 -7.02 -30.22 -6.17
C ASN A 32 -8.26 -29.34 -5.88
N TYR A 33 -8.13 -28.01 -5.94
CA TYR A 33 -9.23 -27.08 -5.70
C TYR A 33 -10.35 -27.29 -6.71
N LYS A 34 -11.56 -27.50 -6.20
CA LYS A 34 -12.77 -27.61 -6.99
C LYS A 34 -13.73 -26.51 -6.57
N PRO A 35 -14.00 -25.52 -7.45
CA PRO A 35 -14.96 -24.49 -7.12
C PRO A 35 -16.33 -25.09 -6.77
N PRO A 36 -17.07 -24.51 -5.81
CA PRO A 36 -18.35 -25.05 -5.35
C PRO A 36 -19.46 -24.97 -6.41
N HIS A 37 -19.28 -24.08 -7.40
CA HIS A 37 -20.19 -23.86 -8.53
C HIS A 37 -19.50 -23.14 -9.68
N ASP A 38 -20.20 -23.02 -10.82
CA ASP A 38 -19.75 -22.34 -12.04
C ASP A 38 -20.47 -21.00 -12.32
N LYS A 39 -21.21 -20.46 -11.33
CA LYS A 39 -21.89 -19.17 -11.45
C LYS A 39 -20.89 -18.02 -11.47
N PRO A 40 -21.17 -16.90 -12.16
CA PRO A 40 -20.38 -15.67 -12.03
C PRO A 40 -20.32 -15.15 -10.58
N GLY A 41 -19.24 -14.43 -10.25
CA GLY A 41 -19.02 -13.87 -8.92
C GLY A 41 -18.23 -14.81 -7.99
N PRO A 42 -18.30 -14.62 -6.67
CA PRO A 42 -17.47 -15.32 -5.70
C PRO A 42 -17.99 -16.72 -5.38
N ALA A 43 -17.17 -17.51 -4.69
CA ALA A 43 -17.49 -18.89 -4.29
C ALA A 43 -18.65 -19.00 -3.30
N ILE A 44 -18.85 -17.99 -2.46
CA ILE A 44 -19.90 -17.93 -1.43
C ILE A 44 -20.94 -16.86 -1.75
N ASP A 45 -22.10 -16.93 -1.09
CA ASP A 45 -23.17 -15.96 -1.27
C ASP A 45 -23.12 -14.81 -0.26
N ILE A 46 -22.58 -15.05 0.95
CA ILE A 46 -22.52 -14.06 2.03
C ILE A 46 -21.14 -14.06 2.66
N LEU A 47 -20.56 -12.86 2.77
CA LEU A 47 -19.29 -12.61 3.47
C LEU A 47 -19.55 -11.62 4.61
N ARG A 48 -19.24 -12.01 5.85
CA ARG A 48 -19.41 -11.16 7.04
C ARG A 48 -18.09 -10.74 7.62
N PHE A 49 -18.06 -9.52 8.14
CA PHE A 49 -16.97 -9.00 8.95
C PHE A 49 -17.49 -8.68 10.35
N ARG A 50 -16.76 -9.14 11.37
CA ARG A 50 -17.09 -8.91 12.78
C ARG A 50 -15.85 -8.56 13.57
N ALA A 51 -15.99 -7.66 14.56
CA ALA A 51 -14.88 -7.34 15.44
C ALA A 51 -14.76 -8.34 16.58
N PHE A 52 -13.54 -8.79 16.81
CA PHE A 52 -13.14 -9.62 17.94
C PHE A 52 -11.82 -9.08 18.49
N HIS A 53 -11.80 -8.73 19.77
CA HIS A 53 -10.57 -8.30 20.41
C HIS A 53 -9.52 -9.42 20.35
N VAL A 54 -8.25 -9.07 20.13
CA VAL A 54 -7.16 -10.04 19.93
C VAL A 54 -7.03 -11.05 21.07
N ASP A 55 -7.33 -10.67 22.30
CA ASP A 55 -7.23 -11.57 23.47
C ASP A 55 -8.33 -12.63 23.54
N ILE A 56 -9.49 -12.40 22.92
CA ILE A 56 -10.61 -13.37 22.87
C ILE A 56 -10.67 -14.11 21.53
N ALA A 57 -10.01 -13.61 20.50
CA ALA A 57 -10.04 -14.20 19.17
C ALA A 57 -9.68 -15.70 19.15
N PRO A 58 -8.72 -16.22 19.96
CA PRO A 58 -8.44 -17.66 20.02
C PRO A 58 -9.63 -18.51 20.44
N GLN A 59 -10.41 -18.05 21.44
CA GLN A 59 -11.60 -18.80 21.88
C GLN A 59 -12.75 -18.68 20.88
N GLU A 60 -12.90 -17.52 20.23
CA GLU A 60 -13.99 -17.26 19.29
C GLU A 60 -13.86 -18.08 18.00
N ILE A 61 -12.61 -18.26 17.48
CA ILE A 61 -12.40 -19.14 16.33
C ILE A 61 -12.59 -20.62 16.70
N LEU A 62 -12.12 -21.06 17.86
CA LEU A 62 -12.38 -22.42 18.36
C LEU A 62 -13.87 -22.70 18.61
N ALA A 63 -14.66 -21.66 18.90
CA ALA A 63 -16.10 -21.73 19.07
C ALA A 63 -16.89 -21.58 17.75
N ASN A 64 -16.21 -21.52 16.59
CA ASN A 64 -16.79 -21.30 15.27
C ASN A 64 -17.65 -20.03 15.16
N GLN A 65 -17.25 -18.95 15.87
CA GLN A 65 -17.90 -17.64 15.76
C GLN A 65 -17.35 -16.82 14.59
N MET A 66 -16.21 -17.23 14.06
CA MET A 66 -15.59 -16.74 12.82
C MET A 66 -14.87 -17.89 12.14
N ASP A 67 -14.68 -17.78 10.83
CA ASP A 67 -14.03 -18.79 10.00
C ASP A 67 -12.56 -18.43 9.72
N MET A 68 -12.20 -17.14 9.76
CA MET A 68 -10.82 -16.61 9.62
C MET A 68 -10.65 -15.38 10.50
N TYR A 69 -9.41 -15.12 10.98
CA TYR A 69 -9.09 -13.90 11.73
C TYR A 69 -7.98 -13.09 11.05
N TYR A 70 -8.29 -11.87 10.62
CA TYR A 70 -7.43 -11.05 9.75
C TYR A 70 -6.47 -10.09 10.47
N PHE A 71 -6.73 -9.76 11.73
CA PHE A 71 -5.78 -8.95 12.49
C PHE A 71 -4.53 -9.74 12.87
N GLY A 72 -4.69 -11.05 13.08
CA GLY A 72 -3.65 -11.94 13.55
C GLY A 72 -3.65 -12.10 15.08
N LEU A 73 -3.15 -13.22 15.54
CA LEU A 73 -3.04 -13.55 16.96
C LEU A 73 -1.69 -13.11 17.52
N LYS A 74 -1.68 -12.75 18.80
CA LYS A 74 -0.42 -12.64 19.57
C LYS A 74 0.32 -13.98 19.52
N VAL A 75 1.64 -13.94 19.50
CA VAL A 75 2.48 -15.12 19.30
C VAL A 75 2.19 -16.24 20.30
N ALA A 76 2.05 -15.91 21.58
CA ALA A 76 1.74 -16.89 22.62
C ALA A 76 0.39 -17.58 22.36
N ALA A 77 -0.66 -16.80 22.06
CA ALA A 77 -1.99 -17.33 21.76
C ALA A 77 -2.02 -18.20 20.50
N ALA A 78 -1.25 -17.83 19.48
CA ALA A 78 -1.13 -18.63 18.26
C ALA A 78 -0.49 -20.01 18.53
N LYS A 79 0.54 -20.05 19.38
CA LYS A 79 1.17 -21.32 19.80
C LYS A 79 0.20 -22.24 20.52
N ASP A 80 -0.65 -21.68 21.38
CA ASP A 80 -1.63 -22.46 22.16
C ASP A 80 -2.71 -23.14 21.29
N ILE A 81 -3.09 -22.53 20.16
CA ILE A 81 -4.15 -23.08 19.30
C ILE A 81 -3.65 -23.76 18.02
N ARG A 82 -2.35 -23.67 17.70
CA ARG A 82 -1.79 -24.19 16.45
C ARG A 82 -2.07 -25.67 16.17
N ASP A 83 -2.06 -26.48 17.22
CA ASP A 83 -2.33 -27.91 17.15
C ASP A 83 -3.79 -28.27 17.48
N SER A 84 -4.68 -27.27 17.57
CA SER A 84 -6.10 -27.51 17.86
C SER A 84 -6.79 -28.11 16.65
N PRO A 85 -7.58 -29.19 16.81
CA PRO A 85 -8.34 -29.76 15.71
C PRO A 85 -9.29 -28.75 15.07
N GLY A 86 -9.35 -28.72 13.75
CA GLY A 86 -10.23 -27.83 12.98
C GLY A 86 -9.64 -26.43 12.74
N ILE A 87 -8.41 -26.18 13.15
CA ILE A 87 -7.75 -24.86 12.93
C ILE A 87 -6.44 -25.07 12.16
N LYS A 88 -6.25 -24.22 11.14
CA LYS A 88 -4.98 -24.03 10.45
C LYS A 88 -4.51 -22.59 10.71
N VAL A 89 -3.30 -22.43 11.25
CA VAL A 89 -2.68 -21.11 11.41
C VAL A 89 -1.77 -20.86 10.21
N HIS A 90 -2.14 -19.87 9.38
CA HIS A 90 -1.30 -19.38 8.30
C HIS A 90 -0.32 -18.33 8.82
N GLU A 91 0.88 -18.33 8.31
CA GLU A 91 1.94 -17.39 8.67
C GLU A 91 2.33 -16.57 7.44
N ALA A 92 2.36 -15.24 7.59
CA ALA A 92 2.79 -14.36 6.51
C ALA A 92 3.38 -13.05 7.07
N PRO A 93 4.35 -12.43 6.37
CA PRO A 93 5.03 -11.21 6.83
C PRO A 93 4.18 -9.94 6.59
N THR A 94 2.95 -9.94 7.11
CA THR A 94 1.91 -8.96 6.74
C THR A 94 2.04 -7.60 7.40
N SER A 95 2.97 -7.43 8.35
CA SER A 95 3.01 -6.22 9.16
C SER A 95 4.44 -5.80 9.50
N THR A 96 4.69 -4.50 9.50
CA THR A 96 5.95 -3.92 9.97
C THR A 96 5.72 -3.05 11.18
N ILE A 97 6.70 -3.00 12.07
CA ILE A 97 6.72 -2.05 13.18
C ILE A 97 7.93 -1.13 13.10
N SER A 98 7.71 0.11 13.48
CA SER A 98 8.71 1.17 13.51
C SER A 98 8.50 2.09 14.70
N LEU A 99 9.52 2.86 15.01
CA LEU A 99 9.46 4.00 15.91
C LEU A 99 9.49 5.27 15.06
N LEU A 100 8.43 6.04 15.09
CA LEU A 100 8.36 7.33 14.43
C LEU A 100 8.79 8.42 15.41
N LEU A 101 9.74 9.26 15.01
CA LEU A 101 10.26 10.40 15.75
C LEU A 101 9.74 11.70 15.14
N ASN A 102 9.36 12.65 15.97
CA ASN A 102 8.94 13.98 15.50
C ASN A 102 10.16 14.87 15.28
N PRO A 103 10.55 15.22 14.04
CA PRO A 103 11.74 16.00 13.76
C PRO A 103 11.54 17.53 13.88
N ALA A 104 10.35 18.01 14.24
CA ALA A 104 10.06 19.43 14.34
C ALA A 104 10.89 20.12 15.43
N PRO A 105 11.31 21.38 15.26
CA PRO A 105 12.18 22.07 16.21
C PRO A 105 11.52 22.30 17.59
N GLY A 106 10.21 22.34 17.65
CA GLY A 106 9.47 22.65 18.87
C GLY A 106 9.21 24.16 19.05
N PRO A 107 8.31 24.53 19.98
CA PRO A 107 8.01 25.93 20.30
C PRO A 107 9.20 26.67 20.91
N GLU A 108 9.15 28.00 20.88
CA GLU A 108 10.17 28.87 21.49
C GLU A 108 10.39 28.53 22.99
N GLY A 109 11.65 28.44 23.40
CA GLY A 109 12.06 28.10 24.78
C GLY A 109 11.93 26.63 25.13
N GLN A 110 11.70 25.74 24.14
CA GLN A 110 11.72 24.29 24.28
C GLN A 110 12.67 23.67 23.26
N LEU A 111 13.35 22.62 23.67
CA LEU A 111 14.18 21.81 22.78
C LEU A 111 13.52 20.46 22.57
N ASN A 112 13.12 20.17 21.33
CA ASN A 112 12.82 18.82 20.94
C ASN A 112 14.13 18.10 20.58
N PRO A 113 14.58 17.10 21.34
CA PRO A 113 15.83 16.41 21.06
C PRO A 113 15.83 15.72 19.69
N PHE A 114 14.67 15.31 19.18
CA PHE A 114 14.54 14.64 17.88
C PHE A 114 14.54 15.62 16.68
N SER A 115 14.59 16.93 16.92
CA SER A 115 14.94 17.89 15.86
C SER A 115 16.43 17.79 15.45
N ILE A 116 17.26 17.19 16.30
CA ILE A 116 18.68 16.99 16.10
C ILE A 116 18.91 15.64 15.42
N LYS A 117 19.48 15.63 14.23
CA LYS A 117 19.69 14.43 13.42
C LYS A 117 20.54 13.37 14.14
N GLU A 118 21.65 13.81 14.78
CA GLU A 118 22.55 12.92 15.52
C GLU A 118 21.84 12.21 16.67
N VAL A 119 20.88 12.89 17.32
CA VAL A 119 20.05 12.28 18.37
C VAL A 119 19.14 11.20 17.78
N ARG A 120 18.51 11.45 16.61
CA ARG A 120 17.69 10.44 15.94
C ARG A 120 18.53 9.23 15.54
N GLN A 121 19.72 9.46 14.98
CA GLN A 121 20.67 8.40 14.62
C GLN A 121 21.09 7.57 15.84
N ALA A 122 21.35 8.24 16.98
CA ALA A 122 21.69 7.54 18.21
C ALA A 122 20.54 6.65 18.74
N VAL A 123 19.28 7.02 18.50
CA VAL A 123 18.12 6.17 18.84
C VAL A 123 18.12 4.84 18.08
N GLN A 124 18.70 4.77 16.86
CA GLN A 124 18.89 3.50 16.16
C GLN A 124 19.68 2.48 17.01
N LEU A 125 20.67 2.96 17.76
CA LEU A 125 21.63 2.13 18.51
C LEU A 125 21.08 1.64 19.85
N ILE A 126 19.97 2.18 20.35
CA ILE A 126 19.32 1.70 21.59
C ILE A 126 18.21 0.69 21.32
N ILE A 127 17.91 0.40 20.07
CA ILE A 127 16.88 -0.58 19.73
C ILE A 127 17.54 -1.93 19.54
N ASN A 128 17.38 -2.81 20.50
CA ASN A 128 17.84 -4.19 20.41
C ASN A 128 16.86 -5.02 19.57
N ARG A 129 17.03 -4.98 18.26
CA ARG A 129 16.16 -5.68 17.30
C ARG A 129 16.16 -7.19 17.50
N ASP A 130 17.31 -7.77 17.84
CA ASP A 130 17.44 -9.21 18.12
C ASP A 130 16.62 -9.60 19.33
N PHE A 131 16.67 -8.79 20.42
CA PHE A 131 15.85 -9.01 21.61
C PHE A 131 14.35 -8.91 21.28
N VAL A 132 13.95 -7.90 20.50
CA VAL A 132 12.56 -7.74 20.06
C VAL A 132 12.09 -8.97 19.30
N VAL A 133 12.89 -9.45 18.34
CA VAL A 133 12.55 -10.62 17.50
C VAL A 133 12.51 -11.91 18.33
N GLN A 134 13.51 -12.15 19.17
CA GLN A 134 13.64 -13.42 19.87
C GLN A 134 12.79 -13.51 21.14
N GLU A 135 12.72 -12.45 21.93
CA GLU A 135 12.05 -12.49 23.24
C GLU A 135 10.61 -11.98 23.16
N ILE A 136 10.35 -10.86 22.47
CA ILE A 136 8.99 -10.30 22.38
C ILE A 136 8.17 -11.07 21.34
N TYR A 137 8.69 -11.22 20.12
CA TYR A 137 8.00 -11.93 19.05
C TYR A 137 8.35 -13.44 18.98
N GLN A 138 9.21 -13.95 19.87
CA GLN A 138 9.54 -15.38 20.01
C GLN A 138 9.92 -16.05 18.69
N GLY A 139 10.66 -15.35 17.81
CA GLY A 139 11.07 -15.79 16.49
C GLY A 139 10.05 -15.56 15.39
N MET A 140 8.85 -15.02 15.70
CA MET A 140 7.82 -14.69 14.71
C MET A 140 7.98 -13.26 14.17
N ALA A 141 9.21 -12.87 13.88
CA ALA A 141 9.57 -11.61 13.24
C ALA A 141 10.97 -11.70 12.65
N VAL A 142 11.30 -10.77 11.75
CA VAL A 142 12.68 -10.55 11.29
C VAL A 142 13.07 -9.09 11.55
N PRO A 143 14.34 -8.82 11.89
CA PRO A 143 14.80 -7.46 12.14
C PRO A 143 14.76 -6.61 10.87
N MET A 144 14.48 -5.32 10.99
CA MET A 144 14.49 -4.36 9.89
C MET A 144 15.34 -3.14 10.22
N LEU A 145 16.07 -2.65 9.20
CA LEU A 145 16.81 -1.39 9.24
C LEU A 145 16.28 -0.38 8.20
N THR A 146 15.61 -0.86 7.18
CA THR A 146 15.08 -0.07 6.05
C THR A 146 13.58 -0.31 5.89
N GLN A 147 12.94 0.40 4.96
CA GLN A 147 11.52 0.28 4.62
C GLN A 147 11.12 -1.11 4.07
N VAL A 148 12.09 -1.91 3.63
CA VAL A 148 11.89 -3.29 3.16
C VAL A 148 12.60 -4.27 4.08
N SER A 149 12.03 -5.46 4.21
CA SER A 149 12.52 -6.58 5.01
C SER A 149 13.09 -7.68 4.13
N SER A 150 13.69 -8.70 4.74
CA SER A 150 14.19 -9.88 4.03
C SER A 150 13.12 -10.69 3.26
N TYR A 151 11.84 -10.38 3.44
CA TYR A 151 10.74 -10.96 2.67
C TYR A 151 10.41 -10.18 1.39
N ASP A 152 10.91 -8.96 1.25
CA ASP A 152 10.65 -8.10 0.10
C ASP A 152 11.72 -8.28 -0.98
N HIS A 153 11.34 -8.22 -2.24
CA HIS A 153 12.28 -8.40 -3.36
C HIS A 153 13.45 -7.41 -3.33
N ASP A 154 13.17 -6.15 -3.05
CA ASP A 154 14.19 -5.09 -3.02
C ASP A 154 15.11 -5.13 -1.81
N TYR A 155 14.91 -6.04 -0.87
CA TYR A 155 15.86 -6.25 0.22
C TYR A 155 17.26 -6.63 -0.30
N LEU A 156 17.32 -7.46 -1.34
CA LEU A 156 18.60 -7.84 -1.96
C LEU A 156 19.30 -6.65 -2.62
N THR A 157 18.54 -5.70 -3.14
CA THR A 157 19.08 -4.44 -3.67
C THR A 157 19.75 -3.61 -2.58
N LEU A 158 19.22 -3.63 -1.35
CA LEU A 158 19.74 -2.86 -0.21
C LEU A 158 20.75 -3.61 0.65
N TYR A 159 20.98 -4.90 0.41
CA TYR A 159 21.68 -5.76 1.34
C TYR A 159 23.09 -5.27 1.69
N ASP A 160 23.91 -4.91 0.69
CA ASP A 160 25.27 -4.42 0.91
C ASP A 160 25.27 -3.10 1.72
N MET A 161 24.35 -2.18 1.40
CA MET A 161 24.17 -0.93 2.13
C MET A 161 23.79 -1.17 3.60
N ILE A 162 22.90 -2.14 3.85
CA ILE A 162 22.48 -2.54 5.20
C ILE A 162 23.68 -3.06 6.00
N LEU A 163 24.51 -3.91 5.40
CA LEU A 163 25.73 -4.43 6.04
C LEU A 163 26.75 -3.32 6.34
N GLU A 164 26.96 -2.44 5.39
CA GLU A 164 27.91 -1.32 5.51
C GLU A 164 27.47 -0.30 6.57
N SER A 165 26.17 -0.17 6.83
CA SER A 165 25.62 0.76 7.82
C SER A 165 26.15 0.49 9.24
N SER A 166 26.52 -0.77 9.53
CA SER A 166 27.05 -1.22 10.83
C SER A 166 26.20 -0.83 12.03
N ILE A 167 24.89 -0.61 11.83
CA ILE A 167 23.94 -0.25 12.90
C ILE A 167 23.66 -1.49 13.75
N ASN A 168 24.19 -1.50 14.97
CA ASN A 168 23.99 -2.54 15.95
C ASN A 168 23.51 -1.94 17.27
N TYR A 169 23.00 -2.78 18.18
CA TYR A 169 22.66 -2.33 19.53
C TYR A 169 23.92 -1.97 20.31
N ASP A 170 24.10 -0.68 20.59
CA ASP A 170 25.23 -0.11 21.34
C ASP A 170 24.77 1.11 22.15
N PRO A 171 24.12 0.90 23.31
CA PRO A 171 23.61 1.97 24.14
C PRO A 171 24.69 2.89 24.73
N ASP A 172 25.93 2.39 24.91
CA ASP A 172 27.05 3.20 25.40
C ASP A 172 27.51 4.21 24.35
N TYR A 173 27.61 3.77 23.08
CA TYR A 173 27.92 4.66 21.99
C TYR A 173 26.78 5.64 21.67
N ALA A 174 25.53 5.20 21.76
CA ALA A 174 24.36 6.07 21.67
C ALA A 174 24.42 7.20 22.70
N LYS A 175 24.74 6.85 23.95
CA LYS A 175 24.88 7.82 25.04
C LYS A 175 26.00 8.84 24.80
N PHE A 176 27.12 8.38 24.21
CA PHE A 176 28.21 9.28 23.81
C PHE A 176 27.74 10.31 22.79
N ILE A 177 27.10 9.86 21.69
CA ILE A 177 26.57 10.74 20.64
C ILE A 177 25.56 11.74 21.22
N ILE A 178 24.61 11.27 22.02
CA ILE A 178 23.57 12.12 22.62
C ILE A 178 24.16 13.15 23.55
N ASN A 179 25.17 12.80 24.36
CA ASN A 179 25.83 13.76 25.24
C ASN A 179 26.49 14.90 24.43
N GLU A 180 27.13 14.59 23.32
CA GLU A 180 27.74 15.58 22.45
C GLU A 180 26.67 16.44 21.76
N ALA A 181 25.70 15.81 21.11
CA ALA A 181 24.66 16.50 20.36
C ALA A 181 23.80 17.43 21.25
N MET A 182 23.37 16.94 22.41
CA MET A 182 22.55 17.72 23.33
C MET A 182 23.33 18.89 23.96
N THR A 183 24.60 18.68 24.31
CA THR A 183 25.46 19.76 24.81
C THR A 183 25.68 20.84 23.74
N ASN A 184 25.93 20.43 22.50
CA ASN A 184 26.09 21.37 21.38
C ASN A 184 24.81 22.17 21.11
N ALA A 185 23.64 21.59 21.37
CA ALA A 185 22.34 22.27 21.29
C ALA A 185 22.04 23.19 22.48
N GLY A 186 22.95 23.28 23.46
CA GLY A 186 22.78 24.14 24.64
C GLY A 186 22.00 23.50 25.79
N ALA A 187 21.78 22.20 25.76
CA ALA A 187 21.18 21.46 26.86
C ALA A 187 22.25 21.06 27.90
N GLU A 188 21.85 20.95 29.15
CA GLU A 188 22.71 20.58 30.28
C GLU A 188 22.20 19.31 30.97
N LEU A 189 23.11 18.43 31.35
CA LEU A 189 22.78 17.24 32.15
C LEU A 189 22.83 17.54 33.65
N ILE A 190 21.67 17.81 34.26
CA ILE A 190 21.55 18.15 35.69
C ILE A 190 20.97 16.96 36.44
N GLU A 191 21.67 16.46 37.45
CA GLU A 191 21.25 15.28 38.24
C GLU A 191 20.88 14.05 37.34
N GLY A 192 21.61 13.88 36.25
CA GLY A 192 21.37 12.78 35.30
C GLY A 192 20.14 12.96 34.38
N LYS A 193 19.57 14.15 34.35
CA LYS A 193 18.46 14.50 33.45
C LYS A 193 18.79 15.69 32.57
N TRP A 194 18.44 15.59 31.28
CA TRP A 194 18.62 16.66 30.30
C TRP A 194 17.68 17.82 30.61
N ASN A 195 18.26 19.02 30.62
CA ASN A 195 17.59 20.30 30.83
C ASN A 195 17.92 21.26 29.73
N TYR A 196 16.98 22.09 29.32
CA TYR A 196 17.14 23.17 28.37
C TYR A 196 16.54 24.45 28.99
N GLU A 197 17.29 25.54 28.96
CA GLU A 197 16.90 26.81 29.62
C GLU A 197 16.39 26.64 31.08
N GLY A 198 17.03 25.74 31.84
CA GLY A 198 16.69 25.45 33.21
C GLY A 198 15.44 24.59 33.44
N LYS A 199 14.85 24.05 32.39
CA LYS A 199 13.69 23.16 32.47
C LYS A 199 14.06 21.74 32.02
N PRO A 200 13.58 20.69 32.74
CA PRO A 200 13.78 19.31 32.27
C PRO A 200 13.11 19.04 30.95
N ILE A 201 13.84 18.38 30.02
CA ILE A 201 13.32 17.92 28.75
C ILE A 201 12.44 16.69 29.01
N ARG A 202 11.19 16.75 28.54
CA ARG A 202 10.21 15.68 28.64
C ARG A 202 9.86 15.16 27.25
N ILE A 203 9.78 13.84 27.12
CA ILE A 203 9.48 13.13 25.90
C ILE A 203 8.06 12.56 26.02
N ASP A 204 7.11 13.07 25.25
CA ASP A 204 5.77 12.49 25.13
C ASP A 204 5.83 11.31 24.15
N PHE A 205 5.63 10.10 24.67
CA PHE A 205 5.74 8.86 23.91
C PHE A 205 4.39 8.16 23.80
N ILE A 206 3.82 8.13 22.59
CA ILE A 206 2.59 7.40 22.29
C ILE A 206 2.92 5.94 22.01
N ILE A 207 2.41 5.05 22.85
CA ILE A 207 2.61 3.60 22.77
C ILE A 207 1.29 2.92 22.44
N ARG A 208 1.26 2.15 21.32
CA ARG A 208 0.11 1.35 20.91
C ARG A 208 -0.06 0.14 21.82
N VAL A 209 -1.31 -0.30 22.03
CA VAL A 209 -1.67 -1.30 23.06
C VAL A 209 -2.39 -2.53 22.53
N GLU A 210 -2.69 -2.60 21.23
CA GLU A 210 -3.46 -3.71 20.68
C GLU A 210 -2.66 -5.01 20.57
N ASP A 211 -1.35 -4.91 20.44
CA ASP A 211 -0.44 -6.04 20.21
C ASP A 211 0.88 -5.86 20.98
N GLU A 212 1.91 -6.62 20.61
CA GLU A 212 3.23 -6.62 21.23
C GLU A 212 3.97 -5.27 21.14
N ARG A 213 3.47 -4.29 20.34
CA ARG A 213 4.02 -2.93 20.33
C ARG A 213 4.01 -2.25 21.70
N ARG A 214 3.15 -2.69 22.60
CA ARG A 214 3.18 -2.23 23.99
C ARG A 214 4.50 -2.60 24.66
N ASP A 215 4.91 -3.84 24.55
CA ASP A 215 6.13 -4.35 25.18
C ASP A 215 7.38 -3.76 24.51
N VAL A 216 7.36 -3.61 23.18
CA VAL A 216 8.41 -2.91 22.42
C VAL A 216 8.52 -1.44 22.86
N GLY A 217 7.39 -0.75 23.02
CA GLY A 217 7.35 0.63 23.48
C GLY A 217 7.90 0.79 24.90
N ASP A 218 7.55 -0.11 25.81
CA ASP A 218 8.06 -0.10 27.19
C ASP A 218 9.57 -0.38 27.24
N LEU A 219 10.08 -1.26 26.38
CA LEU A 219 11.52 -1.48 26.23
C LEU A 219 12.23 -0.21 25.75
N ILE A 220 11.77 0.41 24.67
CA ILE A 220 12.34 1.63 24.12
C ILE A 220 12.26 2.78 25.13
N ARG A 221 11.14 2.91 25.85
CA ARG A 221 11.00 3.90 26.92
C ARG A 221 12.11 3.77 27.94
N SER A 222 12.39 2.56 28.43
CA SER A 222 13.43 2.30 29.41
C SER A 222 14.81 2.71 28.91
N GLU A 223 15.13 2.42 27.64
CA GLU A 223 16.41 2.81 27.04
C GLU A 223 16.54 4.33 26.90
N VAL A 224 15.47 5.02 26.47
CA VAL A 224 15.46 6.50 26.39
C VAL A 224 15.61 7.15 27.77
N GLU A 225 15.01 6.57 28.81
CA GLU A 225 15.20 7.02 30.22
C GLU A 225 16.64 6.84 30.72
N ASN A 226 17.34 5.76 30.27
CA ASN A 226 18.75 5.49 30.57
C ASN A 226 19.70 6.50 29.89
N LEU A 227 19.26 7.13 28.79
CA LEU A 227 19.97 8.22 28.12
C LEU A 227 19.83 9.58 28.82
N GLY A 228 19.05 9.66 29.90
CA GLY A 228 18.88 10.86 30.73
C GLY A 228 17.64 11.69 30.39
N PHE A 229 16.74 11.22 29.54
CA PHE A 229 15.46 11.89 29.29
C PHE A 229 14.40 11.52 30.34
N ILE A 230 13.37 12.36 30.45
CA ILE A 230 12.15 12.05 31.24
C ILE A 230 11.08 11.66 30.22
N VAL A 231 10.67 10.38 30.22
CA VAL A 231 9.66 9.90 29.27
C VAL A 231 8.28 9.89 29.93
N GLN A 232 7.29 10.44 29.24
CA GLN A 232 5.88 10.44 29.60
C GLN A 232 5.12 9.53 28.62
N PRO A 233 4.91 8.24 28.94
CA PRO A 233 4.21 7.34 28.05
C PRO A 233 2.71 7.60 28.08
N THR A 234 2.09 7.58 26.90
CA THR A 234 0.65 7.59 26.72
C THR A 234 0.24 6.34 25.94
N TYR A 235 -0.48 5.44 26.62
CA TYR A 235 -0.93 4.19 26.03
C TYR A 235 -2.24 4.42 25.29
N GLN A 236 -2.25 4.22 23.96
CA GLN A 236 -3.38 4.55 23.10
C GLN A 236 -3.71 3.41 22.13
N GLN A 237 -4.99 3.32 21.80
CA GLN A 237 -5.48 2.55 20.65
C GLN A 237 -5.29 3.33 19.35
N PHE A 238 -5.59 2.68 18.21
CA PHE A 238 -5.36 3.20 16.87
C PHE A 238 -5.92 4.62 16.65
N GLY A 239 -7.22 4.83 16.84
CA GLY A 239 -7.87 6.10 16.51
C GLY A 239 -7.24 7.32 17.18
N PRO A 240 -7.17 7.38 18.52
CA PRO A 240 -6.54 8.48 19.23
C PRO A 240 -5.07 8.70 18.88
N ALA A 241 -4.30 7.61 18.68
CA ALA A 241 -2.88 7.70 18.33
C ALA A 241 -2.68 8.35 16.98
N ILE A 242 -3.39 7.86 15.93
CA ILE A 242 -3.30 8.39 14.58
C ILE A 242 -3.76 9.85 14.54
N TYR A 243 -4.83 10.20 15.24
CA TYR A 243 -5.29 11.60 15.31
C TYR A 243 -4.18 12.52 15.86
N THR A 244 -3.52 12.12 16.95
CA THR A 244 -2.45 12.94 17.55
C THR A 244 -1.24 13.04 16.62
N VAL A 245 -0.82 11.93 15.99
CA VAL A 245 0.42 11.88 15.20
C VAL A 245 0.26 12.55 13.84
N TYR A 246 -0.84 12.29 13.15
CA TYR A 246 -1.00 12.70 11.75
C TYR A 246 -1.97 13.88 11.52
N SER A 247 -2.69 14.33 12.55
CA SER A 247 -3.65 15.43 12.42
C SER A 247 -3.35 16.63 13.34
N SER A 248 -2.21 16.64 14.07
CA SER A 248 -1.76 17.79 14.84
C SER A 248 -0.52 18.45 14.24
N ASP A 249 -0.33 19.74 14.49
CA ASP A 249 0.89 20.44 14.08
C ASP A 249 2.11 19.87 14.82
N PRO A 250 3.07 19.25 14.13
CA PRO A 250 4.26 18.67 14.76
C PRO A 250 5.09 19.67 15.56
N ASN A 251 5.06 20.96 15.20
CA ASN A 251 5.80 22.00 15.91
C ASN A 251 5.24 22.34 17.30
N LEU A 252 4.05 21.81 17.64
CA LEU A 252 3.48 21.91 18.98
C LEU A 252 3.99 20.82 19.93
N VAL A 253 5.07 20.16 19.58
CA VAL A 253 5.73 19.13 20.38
C VAL A 253 6.03 19.61 21.80
N GLY A 254 5.67 18.79 22.80
CA GLY A 254 5.85 19.12 24.23
C GLY A 254 4.79 20.05 24.82
N THR A 255 3.76 20.46 24.07
CA THR A 255 2.67 21.32 24.58
C THR A 255 1.44 20.56 25.05
N GLY A 256 1.47 19.20 25.02
CA GLY A 256 0.34 18.34 25.36
C GLY A 256 -0.67 18.12 24.24
N GLY A 257 -0.49 18.78 23.09
CA GLY A 257 -1.32 18.61 21.88
C GLY A 257 -0.57 17.93 20.73
N SER A 258 0.66 17.51 20.95
CA SER A 258 1.51 16.86 19.98
C SER A 258 2.32 15.74 20.65
N TRP A 259 3.31 15.20 19.98
CA TRP A 259 4.04 14.00 20.36
C TRP A 259 5.53 14.13 20.01
N HIS A 260 6.37 13.35 20.69
CA HIS A 260 7.80 13.22 20.38
C HIS A 260 8.12 11.89 19.70
N MET A 261 7.51 10.80 20.19
CA MET A 261 7.75 9.43 19.74
C MET A 261 6.43 8.66 19.60
N TYR A 262 6.39 7.74 18.66
CA TYR A 262 5.22 6.90 18.42
C TYR A 262 5.61 5.48 17.99
N THR A 263 5.08 4.44 18.63
CA THR A 263 5.20 3.05 18.18
C THR A 263 4.24 2.78 17.04
N GLU A 264 4.74 2.92 15.85
CA GLU A 264 3.98 2.80 14.61
C GLU A 264 3.90 1.35 14.14
N GLY A 265 2.87 1.03 13.37
CA GLY A 265 2.76 -0.24 12.66
C GLY A 265 1.99 -0.07 11.37
N TRP A 266 2.46 -0.72 10.32
CA TRP A 266 1.88 -0.69 8.99
C TRP A 266 1.57 -2.09 8.50
N GLY A 267 0.37 -2.27 7.95
CA GLY A 267 0.03 -3.48 7.22
C GLY A 267 0.68 -3.47 5.84
N LYS A 268 1.24 -4.60 5.44
CA LYS A 268 1.75 -4.80 4.08
C LYS A 268 0.62 -5.29 3.18
N GLY A 269 0.56 -4.77 1.98
CA GLY A 269 -0.36 -5.19 0.93
C GLY A 269 0.13 -6.43 0.18
N ALA A 270 -0.32 -6.59 -1.07
CA ALA A 270 0.18 -7.64 -1.95
C ALA A 270 1.70 -7.51 -2.20
N ALA A 271 2.34 -8.62 -2.56
CA ALA A 271 3.73 -8.62 -2.97
C ALA A 271 3.99 -7.61 -4.09
N ASP A 272 5.12 -6.90 -4.04
CA ASP A 272 5.59 -6.02 -5.10
C ASP A 272 7.05 -6.36 -5.44
N ARG A 273 7.35 -6.46 -6.73
CA ARG A 273 8.70 -6.88 -7.15
C ARG A 273 9.68 -5.73 -7.22
N TYR A 274 9.24 -4.56 -7.63
CA TYR A 274 10.06 -3.35 -7.74
C TYR A 274 9.39 -2.22 -7.00
N ASP A 275 9.79 -2.01 -5.77
CA ASP A 275 9.19 -1.01 -4.89
C ASP A 275 9.44 0.42 -5.41
N SER A 276 8.39 1.18 -5.47
CA SER A 276 8.43 2.64 -5.63
C SER A 276 7.54 3.33 -4.60
N GLY A 277 6.49 2.64 -4.19
CA GLY A 277 5.47 3.15 -3.29
C GLY A 277 5.93 3.19 -1.84
N THR A 278 6.50 2.08 -1.32
CA THR A 278 6.90 2.00 0.09
C THR A 278 8.03 2.97 0.43
N LEU A 279 9.06 3.06 -0.43
CA LEU A 279 10.13 4.04 -0.27
C LEU A 279 9.55 5.46 -0.13
N ASN A 280 8.71 5.88 -1.08
CA ASN A 280 8.15 7.23 -1.10
C ASN A 280 7.16 7.46 0.05
N GLN A 281 6.30 6.50 0.33
CA GLN A 281 5.31 6.59 1.41
C GLN A 281 5.97 6.70 2.79
N MET A 282 7.08 6.01 3.02
CA MET A 282 7.67 5.84 4.34
C MET A 282 8.86 6.76 4.61
N CYS A 283 9.52 7.22 3.56
CA CYS A 283 10.77 7.98 3.68
C CYS A 283 10.67 9.40 3.12
N SER A 284 10.05 9.58 1.94
CA SER A 284 10.09 10.85 1.23
C SER A 284 9.05 11.84 1.76
N PRO A 285 9.44 13.06 2.14
CA PRO A 285 8.52 14.07 2.67
C PRO A 285 7.36 14.41 1.73
N TRP A 286 7.59 14.45 0.43
CA TRP A 286 6.59 14.88 -0.56
C TRP A 286 5.29 14.05 -0.59
N LEU A 287 5.32 12.80 -0.15
CA LEU A 287 4.15 11.91 -0.25
C LEU A 287 3.17 11.99 0.96
N GLY A 288 3.47 12.80 1.97
CA GLY A 288 2.51 13.13 3.02
C GLY A 288 2.31 12.14 4.15
N THR A 289 3.09 11.06 4.22
CA THR A 289 3.06 10.13 5.37
C THR A 289 4.18 10.38 6.38
N MET A 290 4.92 11.46 6.18
CA MET A 290 5.90 11.96 7.14
C MET A 290 5.28 13.03 8.06
N PRO A 291 5.79 13.20 9.28
CA PRO A 291 5.27 14.22 10.20
C PRO A 291 5.28 15.62 9.61
N GLY A 292 4.20 16.36 9.81
CA GLY A 292 4.08 17.76 9.44
C GLY A 292 3.69 18.04 7.99
N TRP A 293 3.46 17.01 7.18
CA TRP A 293 3.22 17.22 5.76
C TRP A 293 1.74 17.49 5.39
N GLN A 294 0.79 17.12 6.23
CA GLN A 294 -0.60 16.96 5.83
C GLN A 294 -1.47 18.22 5.82
N GLU A 295 -1.02 19.34 6.36
CA GLU A 295 -1.84 20.55 6.46
C GLU A 295 -1.06 21.81 6.13
N LEU A 296 -1.71 22.71 5.37
CA LEU A 296 -1.22 24.05 5.11
C LEU A 296 -1.10 24.83 6.41
N GLY A 297 0.07 25.43 6.61
CA GLY A 297 0.35 26.25 7.81
C GLY A 297 0.90 25.46 8.98
N PHE A 298 0.97 24.12 8.91
CA PHE A 298 1.73 23.32 9.85
C PHE A 298 3.21 23.34 9.48
N TRP A 299 4.06 23.03 10.45
CA TRP A 299 5.46 22.80 10.18
C TRP A 299 5.62 21.60 9.24
N GLN A 300 6.44 21.73 8.20
CA GLN A 300 6.68 20.72 7.20
C GLN A 300 8.07 20.12 7.39
N TYR A 301 8.16 18.79 7.37
CA TYR A 301 9.44 18.10 7.24
C TYR A 301 9.89 18.18 5.76
N GLU A 302 11.12 18.60 5.52
CA GLU A 302 11.66 18.77 4.18
C GLU A 302 13.00 18.05 4.04
N ASN A 303 13.19 17.33 2.95
CA ASN A 303 14.47 16.79 2.50
C ASN A 303 14.46 16.74 0.97
N GLU A 304 14.98 17.79 0.34
CA GLU A 304 14.93 17.99 -1.11
C GLU A 304 15.65 16.87 -1.88
N GLU A 305 16.80 16.37 -1.37
CA GLU A 305 17.56 15.30 -2.03
C GLU A 305 16.80 13.97 -1.98
N LEU A 306 16.21 13.62 -0.85
CA LEU A 306 15.40 12.41 -0.68
C LEU A 306 14.15 12.47 -1.56
N ASP A 307 13.49 13.63 -1.62
CA ASP A 307 12.32 13.84 -2.48
C ASP A 307 12.70 13.69 -3.96
N LEU A 308 13.82 14.26 -4.39
CA LEU A 308 14.29 14.15 -5.76
C LEU A 308 14.55 12.69 -6.16
N LEU A 309 15.27 11.93 -5.33
CA LEU A 309 15.56 10.52 -5.60
C LEU A 309 14.30 9.66 -5.56
N GLY A 310 13.43 9.89 -4.57
CA GLY A 310 12.15 9.19 -4.46
C GLY A 310 11.24 9.45 -5.66
N GLN A 311 11.14 10.70 -6.11
CA GLN A 311 10.37 11.06 -7.30
C GLN A 311 10.95 10.46 -8.59
N ARG A 312 12.30 10.35 -8.71
CA ARG A 312 12.92 9.66 -9.85
C ARG A 312 12.50 8.19 -9.94
N ILE A 313 12.49 7.48 -8.80
CA ILE A 313 11.99 6.09 -8.73
C ILE A 313 10.50 6.06 -9.09
N PHE A 314 9.70 6.93 -8.51
CA PHE A 314 8.25 6.95 -8.68
C PHE A 314 7.83 7.26 -10.13
N SER A 315 8.56 8.14 -10.81
CA SER A 315 8.29 8.56 -12.19
C SER A 315 9.01 7.75 -13.26
N GLY A 316 9.75 6.68 -12.91
CA GLY A 316 10.48 5.86 -13.88
C GLY A 316 11.66 6.60 -14.55
N ASN A 317 12.25 7.59 -13.90
CA ASN A 317 13.34 8.37 -14.44
C ASN A 317 14.71 7.71 -14.20
N PHE A 318 14.94 6.61 -14.90
CA PHE A 318 16.18 5.82 -14.91
C PHE A 318 16.33 5.11 -16.27
N GLN A 319 17.56 4.72 -16.63
CA GLN A 319 17.88 4.17 -17.95
C GLN A 319 17.79 2.64 -18.04
N ASN A 320 17.92 1.96 -16.88
CA ASN A 320 17.91 0.50 -16.79
C ASN A 320 17.71 0.07 -15.33
N GLU A 321 17.65 -1.24 -15.09
CA GLU A 321 17.49 -1.81 -13.73
C GLU A 321 18.65 -1.45 -12.80
N GLU A 322 19.88 -1.41 -13.30
CA GLU A 322 21.06 -1.07 -12.50
C GLU A 322 21.00 0.37 -11.97
N GLU A 323 20.65 1.34 -12.82
CA GLU A 323 20.46 2.72 -12.39
C GLU A 323 19.29 2.88 -11.42
N ARG A 324 18.15 2.21 -11.69
CA ARG A 324 17.02 2.16 -10.75
C ARG A 324 17.47 1.66 -9.38
N ASN A 325 18.22 0.58 -9.33
CA ASN A 325 18.70 -0.01 -8.08
C ASN A 325 19.69 0.93 -7.37
N SER A 326 20.58 1.60 -8.11
CA SER A 326 21.48 2.61 -7.52
C SER A 326 20.72 3.78 -6.88
N ILE A 327 19.70 4.33 -7.57
CA ILE A 327 18.88 5.41 -7.03
C ILE A 327 18.11 4.93 -5.78
N TYR A 328 17.61 3.70 -5.82
CA TYR A 328 16.88 3.10 -4.69
C TYR A 328 17.79 2.94 -3.46
N VAL A 329 19.03 2.49 -3.64
CA VAL A 329 20.05 2.42 -2.58
C VAL A 329 20.34 3.79 -2.00
N ASP A 330 20.59 4.80 -2.86
CA ASP A 330 20.93 6.15 -2.41
C ASP A 330 19.77 6.78 -1.61
N ALA A 331 18.54 6.67 -2.09
CA ALA A 331 17.36 7.16 -1.38
C ALA A 331 17.14 6.43 -0.04
N SER A 332 17.29 5.10 -0.02
CA SER A 332 17.16 4.30 1.21
C SER A 332 18.25 4.64 2.23
N LYS A 333 19.47 4.93 1.77
CA LYS A 333 20.58 5.39 2.62
C LYS A 333 20.27 6.75 3.25
N LEU A 334 19.74 7.71 2.49
CA LEU A 334 19.30 8.98 3.04
C LEU A 334 18.16 8.81 4.06
N CYS A 335 17.19 7.96 3.77
CA CYS A 335 16.10 7.62 4.71
C CYS A 335 16.64 7.08 6.04
N LEU A 336 17.58 6.13 5.96
CA LEU A 336 18.24 5.55 7.13
C LEU A 336 19.04 6.60 7.91
N ASP A 337 19.77 7.48 7.19
CA ASP A 337 20.59 8.53 7.77
C ASP A 337 19.74 9.61 8.46
N GLU A 338 18.60 9.98 7.90
CA GLU A 338 17.64 10.89 8.54
C GLU A 338 17.03 10.34 9.82
N SER A 339 16.82 9.03 9.91
CA SER A 339 16.29 8.34 11.10
C SER A 339 15.03 8.97 11.70
N VAL A 340 14.15 9.52 10.85
CA VAL A 340 12.84 10.02 11.29
C VAL A 340 11.90 8.86 11.58
N ARG A 341 11.94 7.82 10.73
CA ARG A 341 11.28 6.54 10.97
C ARG A 341 12.36 5.47 11.18
N ILE A 342 12.37 4.88 12.36
CA ILE A 342 13.33 3.85 12.74
C ILE A 342 12.64 2.49 12.64
N TRP A 343 13.05 1.69 11.68
CA TRP A 343 12.51 0.36 11.47
C TRP A 343 12.98 -0.61 12.56
N ILE A 344 12.06 -1.44 13.04
CA ILE A 344 12.33 -2.38 14.14
C ILE A 344 12.24 -3.81 13.64
N ALA A 345 11.07 -4.23 13.13
CA ALA A 345 10.85 -5.60 12.69
C ALA A 345 9.71 -5.73 11.68
N ASN A 346 9.81 -6.72 10.80
CA ASN A 346 8.69 -7.25 10.04
C ASN A 346 8.12 -8.46 10.78
N ILE A 347 6.85 -8.39 11.10
CA ILE A 347 6.15 -9.39 11.90
C ILE A 347 5.60 -10.48 10.99
N ILE A 348 5.90 -11.73 11.34
CA ILE A 348 5.25 -12.91 10.78
C ILE A 348 3.94 -13.10 11.52
N THR A 349 2.87 -12.61 10.91
CA THR A 349 1.54 -12.58 11.53
C THR A 349 0.92 -13.97 11.51
N ASN A 350 0.37 -14.39 12.64
CA ASN A 350 -0.35 -15.65 12.80
C ASN A 350 -1.83 -15.45 12.49
N LEU A 351 -2.28 -15.98 11.37
CA LEU A 351 -3.62 -15.79 10.80
C LEU A 351 -4.39 -17.12 10.86
N PRO A 352 -5.15 -17.38 11.93
CA PRO A 352 -5.89 -18.64 12.05
C PRO A 352 -7.11 -18.65 11.14
N ALA A 353 -7.40 -19.83 10.61
CA ALA A 353 -8.55 -20.12 9.78
C ALA A 353 -9.12 -21.52 10.14
N ASP A 354 -10.40 -21.74 9.89
CA ASP A 354 -11.00 -23.07 9.90
C ASP A 354 -10.29 -23.94 8.84
N ASP A 355 -9.84 -25.13 9.23
CA ASP A 355 -9.05 -26.02 8.38
C ASP A 355 -9.85 -26.65 7.23
N SER A 356 -11.17 -26.56 7.28
CA SER A 356 -12.08 -27.01 6.22
C SER A 356 -12.28 -26.00 5.09
N ILE A 357 -11.69 -24.78 5.20
CA ILE A 357 -11.79 -23.79 4.13
C ILE A 357 -10.98 -24.25 2.92
N GLU A 358 -11.65 -24.40 1.80
CA GLU A 358 -11.04 -24.59 0.48
C GLU A 358 -10.91 -23.24 -0.26
N GLY A 359 -10.02 -23.13 -1.24
CA GLY A 359 -9.89 -21.95 -2.12
C GLY A 359 -9.06 -20.82 -1.55
N ILE A 360 -8.28 -21.03 -0.49
CA ILE A 360 -7.33 -20.03 0.02
C ILE A 360 -6.15 -19.89 -0.95
N SER A 361 -5.91 -18.68 -1.42
CA SER A 361 -4.70 -18.30 -2.17
C SER A 361 -3.82 -17.40 -1.30
N LEU A 362 -2.65 -17.89 -0.94
CA LEU A 362 -1.72 -17.17 -0.08
C LEU A 362 -0.83 -16.25 -0.91
N ASP A 363 -0.97 -14.95 -0.73
CA ASP A 363 0.03 -13.99 -1.18
C ASP A 363 1.28 -14.12 -0.29
N ILE A 364 2.48 -14.10 -0.86
CA ILE A 364 3.73 -14.30 -0.09
C ILE A 364 3.97 -13.21 0.96
N ILE A 365 3.31 -12.05 0.84
CA ILE A 365 3.36 -10.93 1.79
C ILE A 365 2.06 -10.81 2.58
N ALA A 366 0.92 -10.69 1.90
CA ALA A 366 -0.38 -10.48 2.55
C ALA A 366 -0.99 -11.77 3.14
N GLY A 367 -0.44 -12.94 2.84
CA GLY A 367 -0.99 -14.21 3.27
C GLY A 367 -2.42 -14.44 2.77
N PRO A 368 -3.32 -14.99 3.60
CA PRO A 368 -4.71 -15.22 3.24
C PRO A 368 -5.55 -13.94 3.09
N LYS A 369 -5.02 -12.78 3.47
CA LYS A 369 -5.67 -11.46 3.27
C LYS A 369 -5.57 -10.97 1.82
N SER A 370 -5.37 -11.85 0.89
CA SER A 370 -5.23 -11.54 -0.53
C SER A 370 -6.58 -11.27 -1.20
N LEU A 371 -6.55 -10.51 -2.29
CA LEU A 371 -7.69 -10.31 -3.19
C LEU A 371 -8.30 -11.66 -3.66
N TRP A 372 -7.45 -12.66 -3.86
CA TRP A 372 -7.75 -13.96 -4.44
C TRP A 372 -8.53 -14.85 -3.48
N THR A 373 -8.10 -14.95 -2.21
CA THR A 373 -8.76 -15.76 -1.19
C THR A 373 -10.23 -15.42 -1.05
N GLN A 374 -10.57 -14.14 -0.98
CA GLN A 374 -11.95 -13.73 -0.71
C GLN A 374 -12.91 -14.01 -1.87
N ARG A 375 -12.39 -14.28 -3.07
CA ARG A 375 -13.18 -14.64 -4.24
C ARG A 375 -13.42 -16.14 -4.35
N ASP A 376 -12.48 -16.95 -3.87
CA ASP A 376 -12.47 -18.39 -4.06
C ASP A 376 -12.71 -19.21 -2.79
N ALA A 377 -12.48 -18.59 -1.60
CA ALA A 377 -12.62 -19.32 -0.34
C ALA A 377 -14.07 -19.71 -0.02
N TYR A 378 -14.25 -20.94 0.42
CA TYR A 378 -15.54 -21.45 0.90
C TYR A 378 -15.34 -22.64 1.84
N ILE A 379 -16.35 -22.95 2.63
CA ILE A 379 -16.42 -24.19 3.42
C ILE A 379 -17.42 -25.14 2.75
N PRO A 380 -17.06 -26.40 2.44
CA PRO A 380 -18.00 -27.35 1.85
C PRO A 380 -19.29 -27.46 2.64
N GLY A 381 -20.43 -27.22 1.95
CA GLY A 381 -21.77 -27.26 2.57
C GLY A 381 -22.22 -25.95 3.23
N LYS A 382 -21.39 -24.88 3.26
CA LYS A 382 -21.78 -23.53 3.67
C LYS A 382 -21.81 -22.58 2.46
N ASN A 383 -22.70 -21.58 2.50
CA ASN A 383 -22.76 -20.49 1.51
C ASN A 383 -22.25 -19.15 2.07
N ASP A 384 -21.66 -19.17 3.25
CA ASP A 384 -21.21 -17.98 3.95
C ASP A 384 -19.86 -18.20 4.62
N LEU A 385 -19.11 -17.10 4.80
CA LEU A 385 -17.92 -17.02 5.63
C LEU A 385 -18.01 -15.81 6.55
N THR A 386 -17.46 -15.94 7.75
CA THR A 386 -17.30 -14.85 8.71
C THR A 386 -15.82 -14.59 8.95
N ILE A 387 -15.38 -13.38 8.63
CA ILE A 387 -14.02 -12.88 8.89
C ILE A 387 -14.04 -12.06 10.17
N GLY A 388 -13.24 -12.48 11.13
CA GLY A 388 -12.93 -11.70 12.33
C GLY A 388 -11.83 -10.68 12.06
N ASN A 389 -11.94 -9.50 12.63
CA ASN A 389 -10.87 -8.49 12.68
C ASN A 389 -10.91 -7.81 14.05
N VAL A 390 -9.91 -7.02 14.42
CA VAL A 390 -9.93 -6.27 15.68
C VAL A 390 -10.96 -5.15 15.65
N TRP A 391 -11.16 -4.55 14.47
CA TRP A 391 -12.16 -3.52 14.20
C TRP A 391 -12.88 -3.81 12.87
N VAL A 392 -14.13 -3.39 12.77
CA VAL A 392 -14.88 -3.22 11.51
C VAL A 392 -15.10 -1.74 11.25
N TRP A 393 -15.20 -0.96 12.31
CA TRP A 393 -15.33 0.48 12.27
C TRP A 393 -14.45 1.15 13.33
N THR A 394 -13.83 2.26 12.98
CA THR A 394 -13.14 3.20 13.88
C THR A 394 -13.59 4.62 13.56
N GLU A 395 -13.25 5.58 14.40
CA GLU A 395 -13.52 7.01 14.13
C GLU A 395 -12.84 7.51 12.85
N ARG A 396 -11.84 6.79 12.37
CA ARG A 396 -11.13 7.05 11.11
C ARG A 396 -11.73 6.34 9.91
N THR A 397 -12.70 5.45 10.11
CA THR A 397 -13.30 4.70 9.00
C THR A 397 -14.08 5.65 8.10
N THR A 398 -13.55 5.83 6.89
CA THR A 398 -14.11 6.69 5.87
C THR A 398 -14.14 5.91 4.57
N TRP A 399 -15.30 5.84 3.94
CA TRP A 399 -15.49 5.15 2.67
C TRP A 399 -15.70 6.19 1.57
N ASN A 400 -14.60 6.64 1.05
CA ASN A 400 -14.50 7.74 0.10
C ASN A 400 -13.37 7.43 -0.89
N PRO A 401 -13.69 7.01 -2.12
CA PRO A 401 -12.66 6.60 -3.09
C PRO A 401 -11.80 7.75 -3.61
N VAL A 402 -12.20 9.02 -3.39
CA VAL A 402 -11.43 10.20 -3.81
C VAL A 402 -10.38 10.58 -2.77
N GLY A 403 -10.78 10.71 -1.51
CA GLY A 403 -9.88 11.06 -0.39
C GLY A 403 -9.23 9.86 0.30
N GLY A 404 -9.55 8.65 -0.17
CA GLY A 404 -9.03 7.40 0.37
C GLY A 404 -9.82 6.85 1.56
N PHE A 405 -9.29 5.76 2.11
CA PHE A 405 -9.83 5.09 3.29
C PHE A 405 -8.98 5.43 4.50
N GLY A 406 -9.62 5.86 5.58
CA GLY A 406 -8.93 6.33 6.78
C GLY A 406 -8.26 5.24 7.61
N ASP A 407 -8.56 3.95 7.36
CA ASP A 407 -7.99 2.82 8.08
C ASP A 407 -7.88 1.54 7.23
N VAL A 408 -7.05 0.61 7.71
CA VAL A 408 -6.82 -0.69 7.04
C VAL A 408 -8.04 -1.63 7.13
N TYR A 409 -8.89 -1.47 8.12
CA TYR A 409 -10.05 -2.34 8.36
C TYR A 409 -11.13 -2.08 7.32
N GLY A 410 -11.37 -0.80 6.98
CA GLY A 410 -12.22 -0.41 5.87
C GLY A 410 -11.72 -0.96 4.53
N ASN A 411 -10.42 -0.92 4.29
CA ASN A 411 -9.80 -1.50 3.11
C ASN A 411 -9.97 -3.03 3.03
N ASP A 412 -9.87 -3.75 4.16
CA ASP A 412 -10.08 -5.20 4.20
C ASP A 412 -11.51 -5.59 3.77
N ILE A 413 -12.49 -4.72 3.98
CA ILE A 413 -13.86 -4.91 3.52
C ILE A 413 -14.01 -4.46 2.06
N TRP A 414 -13.53 -3.26 1.73
CA TRP A 414 -13.68 -2.64 0.40
C TRP A 414 -13.11 -3.49 -0.74
N ARG A 415 -11.94 -4.11 -0.55
CA ARG A 415 -11.29 -4.95 -1.57
C ARG A 415 -12.15 -6.11 -2.10
N ASN A 416 -13.24 -6.45 -1.40
CA ASN A 416 -14.19 -7.47 -1.85
C ASN A 416 -15.24 -6.92 -2.80
N MET A 417 -15.46 -5.61 -2.79
CA MET A 417 -16.51 -4.94 -3.57
C MET A 417 -15.99 -4.25 -4.82
N TYR A 418 -14.68 -4.17 -4.97
CA TYR A 418 -14.00 -3.47 -6.04
C TYR A 418 -13.04 -4.42 -6.77
N ASP A 419 -13.08 -4.39 -8.09
CA ASP A 419 -12.12 -5.06 -8.96
C ASP A 419 -11.22 -4.03 -9.64
N PRO A 420 -9.90 -4.05 -9.41
CA PRO A 420 -8.98 -3.14 -10.10
C PRO A 420 -8.77 -3.51 -11.57
N PRO A 421 -8.34 -2.57 -12.41
CA PRO A 421 -7.94 -2.86 -13.80
C PRO A 421 -6.77 -3.83 -13.87
N ILE A 422 -5.76 -3.59 -13.04
CA ILE A 422 -4.51 -4.34 -12.91
C ILE A 422 -4.35 -4.73 -11.43
N THR A 423 -3.76 -5.86 -11.16
CA THR A 423 -3.45 -6.32 -9.81
C THR A 423 -2.07 -6.96 -9.75
N ARG A 424 -1.64 -7.39 -8.57
CA ARG A 424 -0.34 -8.06 -8.37
C ARG A 424 -0.51 -9.58 -8.39
N HIS A 425 0.42 -10.25 -9.05
CA HIS A 425 0.55 -11.71 -8.95
C HIS A 425 1.04 -12.07 -7.53
N PRO A 426 0.35 -12.96 -6.79
CA PRO A 426 0.59 -13.16 -5.35
C PRO A 426 1.97 -13.73 -5.01
N PHE A 427 2.67 -14.34 -5.97
CA PHE A 427 3.98 -14.94 -5.74
C PHE A 427 5.14 -14.13 -6.33
N THR A 428 4.92 -13.47 -7.48
CA THR A 428 6.00 -12.75 -8.18
C THR A 428 6.00 -11.25 -7.91
N GLY A 429 4.89 -10.71 -7.39
CA GLY A 429 4.72 -9.28 -7.20
C GLY A 429 4.65 -8.46 -8.50
N LEU A 430 4.64 -9.11 -9.67
CA LEU A 430 4.50 -8.40 -10.94
C LEU A 430 3.05 -7.96 -11.19
N PRO A 431 2.83 -6.80 -11.81
CA PRO A 431 1.51 -6.41 -12.27
C PRO A 431 0.96 -7.42 -13.30
N ILE A 432 -0.31 -7.76 -13.18
CA ILE A 432 -1.02 -8.62 -14.12
C ILE A 432 -2.37 -8.03 -14.51
N PRO A 433 -2.83 -8.21 -15.76
CA PRO A 433 -4.15 -7.75 -16.20
C PRO A 433 -5.25 -8.49 -15.42
N TYR A 434 -6.23 -7.72 -14.92
CA TYR A 434 -7.38 -8.29 -14.20
C TYR A 434 -8.70 -7.91 -14.91
N ARG A 435 -9.28 -6.72 -14.60
CA ARG A 435 -10.51 -6.25 -15.25
C ARG A 435 -10.26 -5.53 -16.58
N ALA A 436 -9.06 -4.99 -16.81
CA ALA A 436 -8.63 -4.47 -18.09
C ALA A 436 -7.50 -5.33 -18.69
N ASN A 437 -7.56 -5.57 -20.00
CA ASN A 437 -6.38 -6.03 -20.72
C ASN A 437 -5.58 -4.81 -21.16
N TYR A 438 -4.30 -5.00 -21.43
CA TYR A 438 -3.45 -3.91 -21.91
C TYR A 438 -2.40 -4.37 -22.92
N ASP A 439 -1.95 -3.42 -23.74
CA ASP A 439 -0.80 -3.56 -24.62
C ASP A 439 0.12 -2.36 -24.45
N VAL A 440 1.42 -2.60 -24.25
CA VAL A 440 2.42 -1.57 -23.95
C VAL A 440 3.32 -1.36 -25.15
N THR A 441 3.46 -0.12 -25.58
CA THR A 441 4.45 0.32 -26.58
C THR A 441 5.39 1.32 -25.93
N THR A 442 6.70 1.07 -25.99
CA THR A 442 7.73 2.00 -25.52
C THR A 442 8.93 1.98 -26.46
N SER A 443 9.62 3.11 -26.56
CA SER A 443 10.88 3.23 -27.31
C SER A 443 12.09 3.32 -26.38
N GLY A 444 11.94 2.89 -25.13
CA GLY A 444 12.96 2.96 -24.08
C GLY A 444 12.87 4.26 -23.25
N PRO A 445 13.77 4.45 -22.29
CA PRO A 445 13.69 5.52 -21.28
C PRO A 445 13.79 6.93 -21.87
N ASN A 446 14.38 7.07 -23.06
CA ASN A 446 14.49 8.34 -23.78
C ASN A 446 13.58 8.33 -25.02
N GLY A 447 12.55 7.47 -25.03
CA GLY A 447 11.65 7.29 -26.15
C GLY A 447 10.78 8.51 -26.42
N ASN A 448 10.46 8.71 -27.68
CA ASN A 448 9.56 9.76 -28.15
C ASN A 448 8.52 9.14 -29.07
N ILE A 449 7.36 8.79 -28.52
CA ILE A 449 6.20 8.32 -29.29
C ILE A 449 5.32 9.54 -29.58
N GLU A 450 5.15 9.88 -30.85
CA GLU A 450 4.31 11.00 -31.26
C GLU A 450 2.82 10.69 -30.95
N LEU A 451 2.13 11.64 -30.33
CA LEU A 451 0.72 11.53 -30.03
C LEU A 451 -0.11 11.81 -31.28
N PRO A 452 -1.17 11.00 -31.55
CA PRO A 452 -2.16 11.32 -32.60
C PRO A 452 -2.78 12.71 -32.40
N SER A 453 -3.12 13.36 -33.49
CA SER A 453 -3.68 14.73 -33.48
C SER A 453 -5.06 14.84 -32.82
N ASP A 454 -5.72 13.70 -32.62
CA ASP A 454 -6.99 13.55 -31.91
C ASP A 454 -6.81 13.13 -30.45
N SER A 455 -5.59 13.15 -29.90
CA SER A 455 -5.34 12.98 -28.48
C SER A 455 -5.77 14.21 -27.69
N PHE A 456 -6.26 14.00 -26.45
CA PHE A 456 -6.85 15.06 -25.62
C PHE A 456 -6.33 15.01 -24.18
N MET A 457 -6.44 16.16 -23.51
CA MET A 457 -6.19 16.34 -22.07
C MET A 457 -7.26 17.25 -21.47
N TRP A 458 -7.55 17.07 -20.19
CA TRP A 458 -8.40 18.02 -19.46
C TRP A 458 -7.64 19.32 -19.20
N ASN A 459 -8.29 20.44 -19.49
CA ASN A 459 -7.78 21.77 -19.17
C ASN A 459 -8.69 22.39 -18.10
N SER A 460 -8.20 22.46 -16.87
CA SER A 460 -8.95 22.97 -15.72
C SER A 460 -9.20 24.48 -15.77
N GLU A 461 -8.37 25.26 -16.50
CA GLU A 461 -8.60 26.71 -16.69
C GLU A 461 -9.80 26.99 -17.60
N THR A 462 -9.99 26.17 -18.64
CA THR A 462 -11.11 26.33 -19.58
C THR A 462 -12.29 25.40 -19.26
N SER A 463 -12.15 24.53 -18.28
CA SER A 463 -13.10 23.48 -17.89
C SER A 463 -13.60 22.68 -19.10
N SER A 464 -12.67 22.21 -19.92
CA SER A 464 -12.97 21.45 -21.13
C SER A 464 -11.81 20.57 -21.59
N TRP A 465 -12.15 19.54 -22.37
CA TRP A 465 -11.14 18.74 -23.07
C TRP A 465 -10.51 19.55 -24.22
N SER A 466 -9.20 19.56 -24.24
CA SER A 466 -8.42 20.24 -25.27
C SER A 466 -7.53 19.23 -26.01
N ASN A 467 -7.41 19.42 -27.33
CA ASN A 467 -6.45 18.60 -28.10
C ASN A 467 -5.03 18.90 -27.63
N VAL A 468 -4.22 17.86 -27.55
CA VAL A 468 -2.79 18.04 -27.30
C VAL A 468 -2.13 18.78 -28.47
N PRO A 469 -1.09 19.61 -28.24
CA PRO A 469 -0.38 20.29 -29.32
C PRO A 469 0.20 19.30 -30.34
N VAL A 470 0.13 19.65 -31.64
CA VAL A 470 0.70 18.83 -32.72
C VAL A 470 2.21 18.66 -32.50
N GLY A 471 2.70 17.44 -32.61
CA GLY A 471 4.11 17.10 -32.35
C GLY A 471 4.42 16.83 -30.87
N SER A 472 3.40 16.77 -30.00
CA SER A 472 3.58 16.27 -28.63
C SER A 472 4.03 14.82 -28.65
N THR A 473 4.92 14.49 -27.73
CA THR A 473 5.47 13.13 -27.57
C THR A 473 5.33 12.63 -26.16
N ALA A 474 5.39 11.30 -25.99
CA ALA A 474 5.44 10.62 -24.70
C ALA A 474 6.51 9.52 -24.73
N THR A 475 6.99 9.12 -23.58
CA THR A 475 7.96 8.02 -23.44
C THR A 475 7.32 6.67 -23.73
N SER A 476 6.09 6.47 -23.28
CA SER A 476 5.36 5.21 -23.43
C SER A 476 3.90 5.46 -23.78
N LYS A 477 3.31 4.46 -24.45
CA LYS A 477 1.88 4.36 -24.75
C LYS A 477 1.34 3.05 -24.21
N VAL A 478 0.19 3.09 -23.55
CA VAL A 478 -0.56 1.91 -23.14
C VAL A 478 -1.95 1.95 -23.75
N VAL A 479 -2.35 0.85 -24.36
CA VAL A 479 -3.70 0.64 -24.88
C VAL A 479 -4.46 -0.22 -23.91
N PHE A 480 -5.49 0.32 -23.26
CA PHE A 480 -6.37 -0.40 -22.35
C PHE A 480 -7.64 -0.87 -23.07
N ASP A 481 -7.98 -2.15 -22.92
CA ASP A 481 -9.25 -2.74 -23.31
C ASP A 481 -10.11 -2.96 -22.06
N TYR A 482 -11.17 -2.17 -21.92
CA TYR A 482 -12.13 -2.21 -20.82
C TYR A 482 -13.34 -3.13 -21.08
N SER A 483 -13.33 -3.97 -22.10
CA SER A 483 -14.46 -4.83 -22.47
C SER A 483 -14.98 -5.69 -21.31
N LYS A 484 -14.09 -6.16 -20.41
CA LYS A 484 -14.49 -6.90 -19.21
C LYS A 484 -15.28 -6.05 -18.19
N TYR A 485 -15.01 -4.75 -18.11
CA TYR A 485 -15.81 -3.84 -17.29
C TYR A 485 -17.14 -3.57 -17.98
N PHE A 486 -17.11 -3.21 -19.27
CA PHE A 486 -18.28 -2.74 -20.00
C PHE A 486 -19.26 -3.87 -20.36
N ALA A 487 -18.86 -5.13 -20.24
CA ALA A 487 -19.78 -6.26 -20.31
C ALA A 487 -20.66 -6.38 -19.05
N SER A 488 -20.20 -5.90 -17.89
CA SER A 488 -20.87 -6.04 -16.59
C SER A 488 -21.46 -4.73 -16.10
N LYS A 489 -22.21 -4.80 -15.01
CA LYS A 489 -22.93 -3.68 -14.40
C LYS A 489 -22.30 -3.27 -13.08
N TRP A 490 -22.58 -2.04 -12.69
CA TRP A 490 -22.45 -1.59 -11.32
C TRP A 490 -23.44 -2.33 -10.40
N HIS A 491 -23.17 -2.40 -9.10
CA HIS A 491 -24.04 -3.09 -8.13
C HIS A 491 -25.49 -2.62 -8.16
N HIS A 492 -25.78 -1.36 -8.52
CA HIS A 492 -27.13 -0.82 -8.63
C HIS A 492 -27.83 -1.08 -9.98
N GLY A 493 -27.17 -1.85 -10.86
CA GLY A 493 -27.78 -2.36 -12.09
C GLY A 493 -27.49 -1.56 -13.37
N GLU A 494 -26.88 -0.38 -13.28
CA GLU A 494 -26.48 0.41 -14.46
C GLU A 494 -25.22 -0.12 -15.13
N GLN A 495 -25.14 0.07 -16.45
CA GLN A 495 -24.01 -0.41 -17.25
C GLN A 495 -22.75 0.42 -17.01
N ILE A 496 -21.63 -0.25 -16.78
CA ILE A 496 -20.32 0.39 -16.77
C ILE A 496 -19.95 0.74 -18.19
N ASN A 497 -19.45 1.95 -18.43
CA ASN A 497 -19.09 2.40 -19.80
C ASN A 497 -17.96 3.44 -19.80
N MET A 498 -17.61 3.95 -21.00
CA MET A 498 -16.53 4.91 -21.21
C MET A 498 -16.76 6.22 -20.45
N ALA A 499 -18.00 6.61 -20.16
CA ALA A 499 -18.27 7.82 -19.36
C ALA A 499 -17.72 7.71 -17.92
N ASP A 500 -17.80 6.52 -17.32
CA ASP A 500 -17.23 6.28 -15.97
C ASP A 500 -15.70 6.44 -15.99
N VAL A 501 -15.04 5.97 -17.04
CA VAL A 501 -13.58 6.13 -17.27
C VAL A 501 -13.22 7.61 -17.45
N ILE A 502 -13.91 8.30 -18.32
CA ILE A 502 -13.67 9.73 -18.62
C ILE A 502 -13.92 10.61 -17.40
N TYR A 503 -14.99 10.33 -16.61
CA TYR A 503 -15.25 11.07 -15.39
C TYR A 503 -14.12 10.89 -14.37
N SER A 504 -13.61 9.68 -14.19
CA SER A 504 -12.50 9.39 -13.29
C SER A 504 -11.23 10.18 -13.67
N ILE A 505 -10.89 10.25 -14.96
CA ILE A 505 -9.77 11.06 -15.45
C ILE A 505 -10.02 12.54 -15.17
N TYR A 506 -11.19 13.05 -15.59
CA TYR A 506 -11.60 14.45 -15.34
C TYR A 506 -11.45 14.82 -13.87
N GLN A 507 -12.07 14.06 -12.98
CA GLN A 507 -12.10 14.36 -11.55
C GLN A 507 -10.69 14.48 -10.96
N THR A 508 -9.81 13.56 -11.30
CA THR A 508 -8.43 13.54 -10.79
C THR A 508 -7.63 14.75 -11.29
N PHE A 509 -7.74 15.08 -12.59
CA PHE A 509 -7.06 16.24 -13.17
C PHE A 509 -7.66 17.57 -12.66
N ASP A 510 -8.97 17.67 -12.62
CA ASP A 510 -9.63 18.93 -12.24
C ASP A 510 -9.43 19.23 -10.75
N LEU A 511 -9.48 18.23 -9.87
CA LEU A 511 -9.15 18.40 -8.46
C LEU A 511 -7.71 18.91 -8.26
N THR A 512 -6.76 18.42 -9.07
CA THR A 512 -5.35 18.73 -8.88
C THR A 512 -4.93 20.06 -9.52
N TYR A 513 -5.48 20.40 -10.68
CA TYR A 513 -5.02 21.57 -11.45
C TYR A 513 -5.98 22.77 -11.41
N ASN A 514 -7.21 22.61 -10.95
CA ASN A 514 -8.11 23.72 -10.69
C ASN A 514 -7.65 24.43 -9.41
N GLU A 515 -7.35 25.73 -9.51
CA GLU A 515 -6.78 26.52 -8.41
C GLU A 515 -7.66 26.48 -7.14
N ASP A 516 -8.98 26.65 -7.27
CA ASP A 516 -9.89 26.63 -6.13
C ASP A 516 -9.99 25.24 -5.49
N LYS A 517 -10.13 24.17 -6.29
CA LYS A 517 -10.27 22.80 -5.82
C LYS A 517 -8.99 22.29 -5.16
N SER A 518 -7.85 22.55 -5.78
CA SER A 518 -6.54 22.14 -5.24
C SER A 518 -6.19 22.83 -3.92
N LEU A 519 -6.61 24.09 -3.73
CA LEU A 519 -6.48 24.77 -2.43
C LEU A 519 -7.45 24.22 -1.37
N MET A 520 -8.64 23.76 -1.79
CA MET A 520 -9.59 23.13 -0.88
C MET A 520 -9.13 21.77 -0.41
N GLU A 521 -8.62 20.94 -1.30
CA GLU A 521 -8.15 19.57 -1.05
C GLU A 521 -6.63 19.48 -1.26
N PHE A 522 -5.92 20.35 -0.58
CA PHE A 522 -4.47 20.54 -0.76
C PHE A 522 -3.67 19.24 -0.59
N ALA A 523 -3.98 18.44 0.44
CA ALA A 523 -3.27 17.19 0.72
C ALA A 523 -3.40 16.20 -0.45
N ILE A 524 -4.58 16.12 -1.09
CA ILE A 524 -4.80 15.24 -2.25
C ILE A 524 -4.10 15.81 -3.49
N ALA A 525 -4.28 17.10 -3.77
CA ALA A 525 -3.74 17.72 -4.96
C ALA A 525 -2.22 17.66 -5.03
N THR A 526 -1.55 17.93 -3.91
CA THR A 526 -0.08 17.99 -3.85
C THR A 526 0.58 16.62 -4.10
N VAL A 527 0.04 15.53 -3.53
CA VAL A 527 0.57 14.18 -3.76
C VAL A 527 0.23 13.65 -5.16
N SER A 528 -0.90 14.08 -5.73
CA SER A 528 -1.32 13.63 -7.07
C SER A 528 -0.54 14.32 -8.18
N LYS A 529 -0.11 15.57 -7.99
CA LYS A 529 0.47 16.39 -9.04
C LYS A 529 1.72 15.78 -9.70
N PRO A 530 2.74 15.28 -8.99
CA PRO A 530 3.93 14.67 -9.63
C PRO A 530 3.59 13.47 -10.51
N TYR A 531 2.59 12.69 -10.13
CA TYR A 531 2.08 11.59 -10.93
C TYR A 531 1.38 12.09 -12.20
N LEU A 532 0.46 13.04 -12.07
CA LEU A 532 -0.34 13.56 -13.18
C LEU A 532 0.49 14.38 -14.18
N ASP A 533 1.56 15.03 -13.76
CA ASP A 533 2.49 15.77 -14.66
C ASP A 533 3.14 14.85 -15.71
N SER A 534 3.18 13.52 -15.46
CA SER A 534 3.72 12.54 -16.39
C SER A 534 2.78 12.21 -17.56
N PHE A 535 1.47 12.45 -17.43
CA PHE A 535 0.50 12.14 -18.48
C PHE A 535 0.56 13.19 -19.60
N LYS A 536 0.59 12.73 -20.84
CA LYS A 536 0.73 13.59 -22.04
C LYS A 536 -0.51 13.62 -22.91
N GLY A 537 -1.37 12.64 -22.79
CA GLY A 537 -2.62 12.61 -23.53
C GLY A 537 -3.38 11.30 -23.42
N PHE A 538 -4.64 11.38 -23.77
CA PHE A 538 -5.57 10.26 -23.87
C PHE A 538 -6.19 10.23 -25.25
N ARG A 539 -6.63 9.05 -25.72
CA ARG A 539 -7.34 8.90 -26.98
C ARG A 539 -8.36 7.77 -26.87
N ILE A 540 -9.63 8.07 -27.11
CA ILE A 540 -10.65 7.03 -27.27
C ILE A 540 -10.50 6.45 -28.66
N VAL A 541 -10.20 5.15 -28.75
CA VAL A 541 -10.02 4.44 -30.02
C VAL A 541 -11.35 3.89 -30.53
N ASP A 542 -12.13 3.30 -29.64
CA ASP A 542 -13.47 2.78 -29.85
C ASP A 542 -14.24 2.74 -28.53
N ASP A 543 -15.43 2.15 -28.51
CA ASP A 543 -16.32 2.11 -27.35
C ASP A 543 -15.70 1.46 -26.10
N ASN A 544 -14.70 0.59 -26.25
CA ASN A 544 -14.09 -0.18 -25.17
C ASN A 544 -12.61 0.16 -24.93
N THR A 545 -11.99 0.94 -25.83
CA THR A 545 -10.53 1.05 -25.89
C THR A 545 -10.07 2.49 -25.68
N LEU A 546 -9.17 2.67 -24.71
CA LEU A 546 -8.50 3.94 -24.44
C LEU A 546 -6.98 3.80 -24.59
N GLU A 547 -6.36 4.69 -25.35
CA GLU A 547 -4.91 4.90 -25.35
C GLU A 547 -4.54 5.93 -24.29
N VAL A 548 -3.49 5.63 -23.54
CA VAL A 548 -2.90 6.49 -22.52
C VAL A 548 -1.44 6.72 -22.86
N TYR A 549 -1.01 7.98 -22.92
CA TYR A 549 0.33 8.41 -23.24
C TYR A 549 0.98 9.02 -22.01
N VAL A 550 2.15 8.45 -21.57
CA VAL A 550 2.83 8.85 -20.34
C VAL A 550 4.34 9.03 -20.53
N ASP A 551 4.91 9.99 -19.83
CA ASP A 551 6.36 10.12 -19.65
C ASP A 551 6.80 9.27 -18.45
N PHE A 552 6.63 7.97 -18.63
CA PHE A 552 7.06 6.96 -17.68
C PHE A 552 7.68 5.79 -18.44
N TRP A 553 8.78 5.28 -17.92
CA TRP A 553 9.42 4.09 -18.44
C TRP A 553 9.80 3.12 -17.32
N HIS A 554 9.72 1.83 -17.61
CA HIS A 554 10.22 0.78 -16.77
C HIS A 554 10.73 -0.38 -17.65
N PHE A 555 11.81 -1.02 -17.24
CA PHE A 555 12.39 -2.17 -17.96
C PHE A 555 11.48 -3.42 -17.91
N ALA A 556 10.54 -3.51 -16.96
CA ALA A 556 9.44 -4.47 -16.96
C ALA A 556 8.16 -3.76 -17.47
N PRO A 557 7.68 -4.06 -18.70
CA PRO A 557 6.58 -3.31 -19.32
C PRO A 557 5.27 -3.31 -18.55
N ASP A 558 5.00 -4.36 -17.77
CA ASP A 558 3.79 -4.44 -16.94
C ASP A 558 3.70 -3.31 -15.92
N TYR A 559 4.84 -2.79 -15.43
CA TYR A 559 4.89 -1.60 -14.57
C TYR A 559 4.52 -0.32 -15.31
N ILE A 560 4.77 -0.24 -16.63
CA ILE A 560 4.30 0.89 -17.47
C ILE A 560 2.77 0.86 -17.55
N ALA A 561 2.17 -0.31 -17.73
CA ALA A 561 0.72 -0.45 -17.77
C ALA A 561 0.09 -0.14 -16.40
N ASP A 562 0.68 -0.61 -15.32
CA ASP A 562 0.22 -0.34 -13.97
C ASP A 562 0.26 1.17 -13.65
N TYR A 563 1.37 1.84 -13.99
CA TYR A 563 1.51 3.28 -13.83
C TYR A 563 0.52 4.08 -14.67
N ALA A 564 0.31 3.69 -15.93
CA ALA A 564 -0.63 4.35 -16.83
C ALA A 564 -2.11 4.08 -16.50
N SER A 565 -2.39 3.17 -15.57
CA SER A 565 -3.75 2.81 -15.16
C SER A 565 -4.35 3.86 -14.21
N ILE A 566 -4.47 5.11 -14.72
CA ILE A 566 -5.02 6.24 -13.95
C ILE A 566 -6.48 6.04 -13.57
N THR A 567 -7.23 5.23 -14.33
CA THR A 567 -8.65 5.03 -14.14
C THR A 567 -8.91 3.88 -13.19
N SER A 568 -9.17 4.18 -11.95
CA SER A 568 -9.52 3.15 -10.97
C SER A 568 -11.00 2.76 -10.98
N ILE A 569 -11.85 3.21 -11.88
CA ILE A 569 -13.30 2.88 -12.04
C ILE A 569 -13.94 2.33 -10.75
N THR A 570 -13.80 3.07 -9.66
CA THR A 570 -14.17 2.61 -8.30
C THR A 570 -15.65 2.74 -8.01
N MET A 571 -16.27 3.79 -8.57
CA MET A 571 -17.66 4.17 -8.37
C MET A 571 -18.26 4.76 -9.64
N PRO A 572 -19.58 4.68 -9.82
CA PRO A 572 -20.26 5.30 -10.96
C PRO A 572 -20.15 6.82 -10.92
N TRP A 573 -20.06 7.44 -12.10
CA TRP A 573 -19.81 8.87 -12.27
C TRP A 573 -20.87 9.76 -11.61
N GLU A 574 -22.12 9.34 -11.57
CA GLU A 574 -23.23 10.11 -10.99
C GLU A 574 -23.10 10.28 -9.47
N ILE A 575 -22.47 9.33 -8.79
CA ILE A 575 -22.14 9.47 -7.36
C ILE A 575 -20.94 10.40 -7.19
N LEU A 576 -19.87 10.20 -7.97
CA LEU A 576 -18.68 11.04 -7.91
C LEU A 576 -19.01 12.51 -8.22
N TYR A 577 -19.82 12.77 -9.24
CA TYR A 577 -20.29 14.14 -9.56
C TYR A 577 -21.10 14.77 -8.43
N SER A 578 -21.97 13.98 -7.79
CA SER A 578 -22.75 14.49 -6.66
C SER A 578 -21.90 14.75 -5.42
N MET A 579 -20.83 13.98 -5.22
CA MET A 579 -19.82 14.24 -4.18
C MET A 579 -19.03 15.50 -4.50
N ASP A 580 -18.57 15.69 -5.74
CA ASP A 580 -17.86 16.90 -6.18
C ASP A 580 -18.71 18.15 -5.97
N THR A 581 -19.99 18.11 -6.34
CA THR A 581 -20.95 19.21 -6.09
C THR A 581 -21.09 19.50 -4.59
N LEU A 582 -21.18 18.47 -3.75
CA LEU A 582 -21.29 18.63 -2.30
C LEU A 582 -20.03 19.28 -1.69
N VAL A 583 -18.85 18.84 -2.16
CA VAL A 583 -17.56 19.30 -1.64
C VAL A 583 -17.18 20.67 -2.19
N PHE A 584 -17.15 20.83 -3.50
CA PHE A 584 -16.60 22.03 -4.13
C PHE A 584 -17.61 23.15 -4.30
N ASP A 585 -18.85 22.86 -4.73
CA ASP A 585 -19.86 23.88 -5.02
C ASP A 585 -20.63 24.26 -3.74
N GLN A 586 -21.13 23.28 -3.00
CA GLN A 586 -21.92 23.52 -1.79
C GLN A 586 -21.05 23.70 -0.54
N ARG A 587 -19.81 23.24 -0.53
CA ARG A 587 -18.84 23.30 0.59
C ARG A 587 -19.39 22.76 1.91
N LYS A 588 -20.12 21.64 1.83
CA LYS A 588 -20.78 20.99 2.97
C LYS A 588 -20.05 19.74 3.47
N ALA A 589 -19.03 19.31 2.78
CA ALA A 589 -18.19 18.16 3.13
C ALA A 589 -16.78 18.37 2.58
N ALA A 590 -15.85 17.50 2.94
CA ALA A 590 -14.50 17.46 2.39
C ALA A 590 -14.12 16.02 2.05
N TYR A 591 -13.21 15.84 1.09
CA TYR A 591 -12.66 14.54 0.73
C TYR A 591 -11.57 14.07 1.69
N SER A 592 -10.73 14.98 2.19
CA SER A 592 -9.67 14.69 3.13
C SER A 592 -10.03 15.10 4.57
N ASP A 593 -9.42 14.43 5.56
CA ASP A 593 -9.63 14.78 6.97
C ASP A 593 -9.02 16.13 7.33
N THR A 594 -7.91 16.51 6.71
CA THR A 594 -7.25 17.80 6.90
C THR A 594 -8.13 18.95 6.38
N ALA A 595 -8.72 18.81 5.20
CA ALA A 595 -9.68 19.77 4.69
C ALA A 595 -10.96 19.80 5.55
N ALA A 596 -11.45 18.65 5.98
CA ALA A 596 -12.64 18.57 6.86
C ALA A 596 -12.40 19.33 8.17
N GLN A 597 -11.24 19.21 8.79
CA GLN A 597 -10.86 19.97 9.99
C GLN A 597 -10.74 21.47 9.70
N ARG A 598 -10.00 21.82 8.64
CA ARG A 598 -9.75 23.22 8.25
C ARG A 598 -11.03 24.00 7.98
N PHE A 599 -12.00 23.39 7.32
CA PHE A 599 -13.28 24.03 6.99
C PHE A 599 -14.40 23.74 7.98
N ASN A 600 -14.14 22.91 9.00
CA ASN A 600 -15.12 22.46 9.98
C ASN A 600 -16.38 21.87 9.34
N VAL A 601 -16.17 20.95 8.40
CA VAL A 601 -17.21 20.18 7.70
C VAL A 601 -16.98 18.69 7.89
N PRO A 602 -17.96 17.82 7.59
CA PRO A 602 -17.73 16.37 7.62
C PRO A 602 -16.64 15.93 6.66
N TRP A 603 -15.78 15.03 7.11
CA TRP A 603 -14.99 14.16 6.24
C TRP A 603 -15.94 13.10 5.67
N ILE A 604 -16.24 13.20 4.37
CA ILE A 604 -17.33 12.46 3.73
C ILE A 604 -17.14 10.96 3.76
N SER A 605 -18.16 10.23 4.20
CA SER A 605 -18.18 8.75 4.22
C SER A 605 -19.50 8.19 3.72
N LEU A 606 -19.45 7.44 2.62
CA LEU A 606 -20.66 6.94 1.93
C LEU A 606 -21.38 5.81 2.67
N VAL A 607 -20.77 5.23 3.72
CA VAL A 607 -21.42 4.25 4.63
C VAL A 607 -22.15 4.93 5.79
N MET A 608 -21.86 6.20 6.05
CA MET A 608 -22.48 6.92 7.17
C MET A 608 -23.78 7.58 6.72
N ASP A 609 -24.87 7.25 7.38
CA ASP A 609 -26.23 7.72 7.05
C ASP A 609 -26.32 9.25 6.85
N ARG A 610 -25.66 10.02 7.71
CA ARG A 610 -25.62 11.50 7.59
C ARG A 610 -25.06 11.93 6.24
N ASP A 611 -23.89 11.42 5.86
CA ASP A 611 -23.16 11.87 4.69
C ASP A 611 -23.79 11.32 3.40
N ALA A 612 -24.21 10.05 3.44
CA ALA A 612 -24.96 9.43 2.34
C ALA A 612 -26.26 10.19 2.02
N ARG A 613 -26.98 10.71 3.04
CA ARG A 613 -28.15 11.56 2.84
C ARG A 613 -27.81 12.91 2.19
N LEU A 614 -26.66 13.50 2.53
CA LEU A 614 -26.23 14.75 1.89
C LEU A 614 -25.99 14.52 0.39
N VAL A 615 -25.22 13.47 0.04
CA VAL A 615 -24.97 13.11 -1.36
C VAL A 615 -26.26 12.76 -2.10
N ARG A 616 -27.15 11.95 -1.49
CA ARG A 616 -28.47 11.62 -2.06
C ARG A 616 -29.31 12.88 -2.37
N ASN A 617 -29.26 13.89 -1.52
CA ASN A 617 -30.01 15.12 -1.79
C ASN A 617 -29.46 15.85 -3.02
N VAL A 618 -28.15 15.87 -3.21
CA VAL A 618 -27.50 16.40 -4.42
C VAL A 618 -27.91 15.59 -5.65
N ILE A 619 -27.92 14.25 -5.56
CA ILE A 619 -28.41 13.38 -6.65
C ILE A 619 -29.85 13.73 -7.05
N ARG A 620 -30.72 13.98 -6.08
CA ARG A 620 -32.11 14.43 -6.35
C ARG A 620 -32.17 15.80 -7.03
N GLU A 621 -31.31 16.73 -6.64
CA GLU A 621 -31.18 18.04 -7.29
C GLU A 621 -30.73 17.86 -8.75
N HIS A 622 -29.71 17.07 -9.01
CA HIS A 622 -29.23 16.77 -10.37
C HIS A 622 -30.29 16.06 -11.21
N ASN A 623 -30.96 15.04 -10.68
CA ASN A 623 -32.03 14.34 -11.38
C ASN A 623 -33.19 15.29 -11.75
N SER A 624 -33.64 16.11 -10.80
CA SER A 624 -34.75 17.03 -11.01
C SER A 624 -34.45 18.14 -12.03
N ALA A 625 -33.19 18.56 -12.12
CA ALA A 625 -32.73 19.57 -13.06
C ALA A 625 -32.16 18.99 -14.36
N ASN A 626 -32.08 17.65 -14.45
CA ASN A 626 -31.38 16.91 -15.51
C ASN A 626 -29.93 17.39 -15.72
N ASN A 627 -29.22 17.60 -14.61
CA ASN A 627 -27.85 18.10 -14.65
C ASN A 627 -26.88 16.97 -15.07
N ILE A 628 -26.06 17.27 -16.06
CA ILE A 628 -24.91 16.47 -16.49
C ILE A 628 -23.68 17.37 -16.34
N PRO A 629 -22.52 16.87 -15.90
CA PRO A 629 -21.32 17.71 -15.76
C PRO A 629 -20.97 18.42 -17.09
N ASP A 630 -20.87 19.74 -17.03
CA ASP A 630 -20.60 20.58 -18.21
C ASP A 630 -19.29 20.18 -18.89
N ASN A 631 -19.32 19.98 -20.18
CA ASN A 631 -18.19 19.66 -21.06
C ASN A 631 -17.44 18.33 -20.74
N VAL A 632 -17.73 17.65 -19.64
CA VAL A 632 -17.00 16.44 -19.23
C VAL A 632 -17.28 15.28 -20.20
N PHE A 633 -18.53 15.08 -20.59
CA PHE A 633 -18.93 13.98 -21.46
C PHE A 633 -18.97 14.34 -22.93
N ASN A 634 -18.52 15.53 -23.30
CA ASN A 634 -18.29 15.89 -24.71
C ASN A 634 -16.78 15.83 -25.02
N VAL A 635 -16.33 14.67 -25.44
CA VAL A 635 -14.92 14.42 -25.74
C VAL A 635 -14.74 14.42 -27.25
N GLN A 636 -14.12 15.46 -27.79
CA GLN A 636 -13.81 15.58 -29.23
C GLN A 636 -15.02 15.40 -30.17
N GLY A 637 -16.17 15.85 -29.73
CA GLY A 637 -17.43 15.74 -30.48
C GLY A 637 -18.18 14.42 -30.27
N LEU A 638 -17.65 13.51 -29.44
CA LEU A 638 -18.39 12.36 -28.94
C LEU A 638 -19.15 12.73 -27.68
N GLN A 639 -20.48 12.57 -27.70
CA GLN A 639 -21.32 12.72 -26.52
C GLN A 639 -21.47 11.37 -25.84
N LEU A 640 -20.86 11.21 -24.67
CA LEU A 640 -20.81 9.93 -23.94
C LEU A 640 -22.03 9.66 -23.06
N VAL A 641 -22.76 10.67 -22.66
CA VAL A 641 -23.95 10.57 -21.79
C VAL A 641 -25.08 11.38 -22.39
N SER A 642 -26.25 10.77 -22.56
CA SER A 642 -27.48 11.46 -22.93
C SER A 642 -28.30 11.85 -21.71
N ASP A 643 -29.27 12.76 -21.87
CA ASP A 643 -30.21 13.14 -20.80
C ASP A 643 -30.97 11.94 -20.22
N SER A 644 -31.36 10.99 -21.07
CA SER A 644 -32.06 9.78 -20.65
C SER A 644 -31.17 8.83 -19.85
N ASP A 645 -29.87 8.72 -20.24
CA ASP A 645 -28.92 7.89 -19.53
C ASP A 645 -28.64 8.45 -18.14
N ALA A 646 -28.46 9.78 -18.03
CA ALA A 646 -28.25 10.45 -16.75
C ALA A 646 -29.47 10.26 -15.82
N THR A 647 -30.69 10.45 -16.33
CA THR A 647 -31.91 10.23 -15.54
C THR A 647 -32.01 8.80 -15.03
N SER A 648 -31.77 7.80 -15.88
CA SER A 648 -31.77 6.36 -15.51
C SER A 648 -30.79 6.10 -14.36
N ARG A 649 -29.55 6.60 -14.49
CA ARG A 649 -28.49 6.39 -13.51
C ARG A 649 -28.83 7.05 -12.17
N TYR A 650 -29.33 8.28 -12.17
CA TYR A 650 -29.78 8.93 -10.92
C TYR A 650 -30.95 8.21 -10.26
N ASP A 651 -31.93 7.76 -11.02
CA ASP A 651 -33.08 6.99 -10.49
C ASP A 651 -32.62 5.67 -9.88
N SER A 652 -31.66 4.98 -10.51
CA SER A 652 -31.10 3.72 -10.02
C SER A 652 -30.34 3.93 -8.70
N VAL A 653 -29.52 5.00 -8.57
CA VAL A 653 -28.83 5.34 -7.31
C VAL A 653 -29.82 5.71 -6.21
N LEU A 654 -30.88 6.47 -6.53
CA LEU A 654 -31.92 6.83 -5.55
C LEU A 654 -32.68 5.58 -5.07
N SER A 655 -32.99 4.64 -5.96
CA SER A 655 -33.60 3.36 -5.62
C SER A 655 -32.69 2.51 -4.73
N TRP A 656 -31.38 2.45 -5.05
CA TRP A 656 -30.39 1.81 -4.22
C TRP A 656 -30.35 2.40 -2.80
N PHE A 657 -30.30 3.73 -2.70
CA PHE A 657 -30.29 4.38 -1.38
C PHE A 657 -31.57 4.07 -0.58
N ASP A 658 -32.72 4.07 -1.23
CA ASP A 658 -34.01 3.78 -0.55
C ASP A 658 -34.06 2.32 -0.03
N GLU A 659 -33.32 1.41 -0.66
CA GLU A 659 -33.22 -0.01 -0.24
C GLU A 659 -32.15 -0.22 0.84
N TYR A 660 -30.95 0.32 0.65
CA TYR A 660 -29.77 0.00 1.50
C TYR A 660 -29.39 1.11 2.49
N GLY A 661 -29.86 2.36 2.32
CA GLY A 661 -29.58 3.49 3.22
C GLY A 661 -28.15 4.05 3.13
N MET A 662 -27.34 3.58 2.17
CA MET A 662 -25.95 3.98 1.95
C MET A 662 -25.65 4.08 0.45
N LEU A 663 -24.50 4.69 0.09
CA LEU A 663 -24.15 4.96 -1.32
C LEU A 663 -22.85 4.26 -1.76
N VAL A 664 -22.50 3.15 -1.12
CA VAL A 664 -21.35 2.34 -1.54
C VAL A 664 -21.78 1.43 -2.68
N ILE A 665 -21.49 1.87 -3.89
CA ILE A 665 -21.80 1.17 -5.15
C ILE A 665 -20.47 0.99 -5.90
N SER A 666 -20.12 -0.24 -6.25
CA SER A 666 -18.91 -0.55 -6.99
C SER A 666 -19.15 -1.67 -8.01
N ASN A 667 -18.09 -2.34 -8.47
CA ASN A 667 -18.09 -3.23 -9.62
C ASN A 667 -17.58 -4.67 -9.34
N GLY A 668 -17.21 -4.96 -8.10
CA GLY A 668 -16.58 -6.24 -7.74
C GLY A 668 -17.60 -7.36 -7.45
N PRO A 669 -17.10 -8.52 -6.99
CA PRO A 669 -17.93 -9.72 -6.84
C PRO A 669 -18.89 -9.68 -5.66
N PHE A 670 -18.70 -8.76 -4.73
CA PHE A 670 -19.62 -8.57 -3.60
C PHE A 670 -20.15 -7.14 -3.58
N MET A 671 -21.37 -6.97 -3.08
CA MET A 671 -21.98 -5.68 -2.79
C MET A 671 -22.21 -5.54 -1.29
N LEU A 672 -22.09 -4.31 -0.77
CA LEU A 672 -22.38 -4.03 0.64
C LEU A 672 -23.88 -4.11 0.87
N TYR A 673 -24.29 -5.07 1.71
CA TYR A 673 -25.69 -5.27 2.08
C TYR A 673 -26.04 -4.54 3.37
N ARG A 674 -25.13 -4.58 4.37
CA ARG A 674 -25.38 -4.02 5.69
C ARG A 674 -24.07 -3.56 6.33
N TYR A 675 -24.11 -2.39 6.96
CA TYR A 675 -22.98 -1.84 7.71
C TYR A 675 -23.48 -1.21 9.01
N GLU A 676 -23.01 -1.70 10.15
CA GLU A 676 -23.45 -1.31 11.49
C GLU A 676 -22.27 -0.95 12.39
N PRO A 677 -21.79 0.30 12.34
CA PRO A 677 -20.67 0.76 13.17
C PRO A 677 -20.79 0.45 14.66
N PRO A 678 -21.95 0.70 15.33
CA PRO A 678 -22.08 0.40 16.76
C PRO A 678 -21.97 -1.10 17.11
N ALA A 679 -22.36 -1.96 16.18
CA ALA A 679 -22.29 -3.42 16.32
C ALA A 679 -20.95 -4.00 15.84
N GLN A 680 -20.07 -3.15 15.29
CA GLN A 680 -18.81 -3.60 14.67
C GLN A 680 -19.07 -4.74 13.66
N TYR A 681 -19.99 -4.48 12.72
CA TYR A 681 -20.49 -5.50 11.80
C TYR A 681 -20.65 -4.97 10.37
N ALA A 682 -20.20 -5.76 9.40
CA ALA A 682 -20.49 -5.57 7.98
C ALA A 682 -20.89 -6.89 7.34
N GLU A 683 -21.84 -6.84 6.39
CA GLU A 683 -22.30 -7.98 5.60
C GLU A 683 -22.28 -7.63 4.12
N LEU A 684 -21.62 -8.46 3.35
CA LEU A 684 -21.52 -8.38 1.90
C LEU A 684 -22.29 -9.53 1.27
N HIS A 685 -23.02 -9.27 0.20
CA HIS A 685 -23.71 -10.28 -0.59
C HIS A 685 -23.03 -10.44 -1.95
N ALA A 686 -22.99 -11.65 -2.46
CA ALA A 686 -22.47 -11.94 -3.79
C ALA A 686 -23.23 -11.18 -4.86
N PHE A 687 -22.52 -10.43 -5.70
CA PHE A 687 -23.06 -9.84 -6.90
C PHE A 687 -23.01 -10.85 -8.05
N ARG A 688 -24.18 -11.28 -8.51
CA ARG A 688 -24.36 -12.37 -9.48
C ARG A 688 -24.84 -11.83 -10.85
N ASP A 689 -24.22 -10.75 -11.35
CA ASP A 689 -24.46 -10.32 -12.74
C ASP A 689 -24.06 -11.45 -13.70
N GLU A 690 -24.93 -11.78 -14.64
CA GLU A 690 -24.68 -12.85 -15.63
C GLU A 690 -23.47 -12.60 -16.52
N ASN A 691 -23.11 -11.32 -16.71
CA ASN A 691 -21.98 -10.85 -17.49
C ASN A 691 -20.74 -10.52 -16.64
N TYR A 692 -20.79 -10.73 -15.31
CA TYR A 692 -19.59 -10.57 -14.52
C TYR A 692 -18.50 -11.54 -14.99
N PRO A 693 -17.27 -11.09 -15.31
CA PRO A 693 -16.35 -11.86 -16.15
C PRO A 693 -15.69 -13.05 -15.43
N PHE A 694 -15.76 -13.10 -14.10
CA PHE A 694 -15.02 -14.10 -13.35
C PHE A 694 -15.94 -15.08 -12.63
N LYS A 695 -15.41 -16.32 -12.44
CA LYS A 695 -16.03 -17.43 -11.71
C LYS A 695 -15.03 -17.96 -10.69
N PRO A 696 -15.49 -18.64 -9.63
CA PRO A 696 -14.61 -19.28 -8.67
C PRO A 696 -13.61 -20.24 -9.33
N GLY A 697 -12.38 -20.24 -8.86
CA GLY A 697 -11.28 -21.05 -9.36
C GLY A 697 -10.55 -20.52 -10.57
N GLN A 698 -11.01 -19.42 -11.17
CA GLN A 698 -10.39 -18.87 -12.37
C GLN A 698 -9.03 -18.20 -12.07
N PHE A 699 -8.86 -17.67 -10.85
CA PHE A 699 -7.64 -17.07 -10.33
C PHE A 699 -7.18 -17.73 -9.03
N PHE A 700 -7.40 -19.02 -8.89
CA PHE A 700 -6.89 -19.75 -7.75
C PHE A 700 -5.39 -20.00 -7.90
N PHE A 701 -4.59 -19.46 -6.99
CA PHE A 701 -3.13 -19.63 -6.96
C PHE A 701 -2.67 -20.65 -5.94
N GLY A 702 -3.45 -20.86 -4.86
CA GLY A 702 -3.06 -21.75 -3.78
C GLY A 702 -1.91 -21.20 -2.93
N GLU A 703 -0.97 -22.06 -2.58
CA GLU A 703 0.21 -21.77 -1.75
C GLU A 703 1.46 -21.86 -2.63
N ALA A 704 2.38 -20.89 -2.49
CA ALA A 704 3.65 -20.92 -3.22
C ALA A 704 4.58 -21.99 -2.65
N ASP A 705 5.26 -22.73 -3.52
CA ASP A 705 6.41 -23.55 -3.13
C ASP A 705 7.59 -22.60 -2.85
N LEU A 706 7.70 -22.12 -1.63
CA LEU A 706 8.79 -21.24 -1.21
C LEU A 706 10.12 -21.97 -1.25
N VAL A 707 11.19 -21.20 -1.46
CA VAL A 707 12.54 -21.76 -1.43
C VAL A 707 12.88 -22.23 -0.01
N ASP A 708 13.29 -23.47 0.10
CA ASP A 708 13.70 -24.08 1.37
C ASP A 708 15.09 -24.72 1.24
N ILE A 709 15.87 -24.73 2.32
CA ILE A 709 17.18 -25.36 2.37
C ILE A 709 16.98 -26.84 2.70
N LEU A 710 17.27 -27.69 1.73
CA LEU A 710 17.23 -29.15 1.93
C LEU A 710 18.46 -29.69 2.61
N ASP A 711 19.63 -29.14 2.27
CA ASP A 711 20.93 -29.66 2.76
C ASP A 711 22.02 -28.60 2.65
N VAL A 712 22.95 -28.63 3.59
CA VAL A 712 24.18 -27.81 3.57
C VAL A 712 25.37 -28.73 3.77
N ASP A 713 26.11 -28.99 2.72
CA ASP A 713 27.30 -29.81 2.75
C ASP A 713 28.56 -28.93 2.70
N SER A 714 29.48 -29.15 3.63
CA SER A 714 30.74 -28.44 3.67
C SER A 714 31.86 -29.39 4.02
N ASN A 715 32.94 -29.30 3.28
CA ASN A 715 34.21 -29.95 3.66
C ASN A 715 34.83 -29.25 4.90
N ILE A 716 35.88 -29.84 5.48
CA ILE A 716 36.65 -29.17 6.53
C ILE A 716 37.18 -27.85 5.97
N ILE A 717 36.81 -26.75 6.62
CA ILE A 717 37.24 -25.40 6.22
C ILE A 717 38.71 -25.22 6.60
N GLU A 718 39.59 -25.04 5.61
CA GLU A 718 41.01 -24.76 5.79
C GLU A 718 41.30 -23.27 5.66
N ILE A 719 41.91 -22.67 6.68
CA ILE A 719 42.26 -21.25 6.69
C ILE A 719 43.33 -20.97 5.64
N GLY A 720 43.04 -20.03 4.72
CA GLY A 720 43.98 -19.61 3.66
C GLY A 720 43.88 -20.39 2.36
N SER A 721 42.90 -21.28 2.22
CA SER A 721 42.53 -21.97 0.98
C SER A 721 41.10 -21.64 0.55
N ASP A 722 40.82 -21.85 -0.73
CA ASP A 722 39.45 -21.77 -1.23
C ASP A 722 38.63 -22.94 -0.67
N ASN A 723 37.52 -22.65 -0.04
CA ASN A 723 36.62 -23.64 0.54
C ASN A 723 35.29 -23.62 -0.22
N GLU A 724 34.74 -24.81 -0.45
CA GLU A 724 33.45 -24.98 -1.11
C GLU A 724 32.38 -25.39 -0.08
N ILE A 725 31.27 -24.66 -0.07
CA ILE A 725 30.08 -24.99 0.70
C ILE A 725 28.94 -25.14 -0.31
N THR A 726 28.34 -26.34 -0.35
CA THR A 726 27.20 -26.62 -1.23
C THR A 726 25.92 -26.50 -0.45
N VAL A 727 25.04 -25.58 -0.88
CA VAL A 727 23.67 -25.41 -0.34
C VAL A 727 22.70 -25.99 -1.36
N THR A 728 21.95 -27.00 -0.98
CA THR A 728 20.91 -27.59 -1.81
C THR A 728 19.56 -26.97 -1.44
N LEU A 729 18.91 -26.37 -2.43
CA LEU A 729 17.63 -25.69 -2.27
C LEU A 729 16.53 -26.44 -3.02
N THR A 730 15.28 -26.31 -2.54
CA THR A 730 14.06 -26.68 -3.26
C THR A 730 13.13 -25.48 -3.33
N GLY A 731 12.18 -25.49 -4.30
CA GLY A 731 11.19 -24.43 -4.47
C GLY A 731 11.42 -23.58 -5.71
N PHE A 732 10.60 -22.54 -5.88
CA PHE A 732 10.68 -21.59 -6.98
C PHE A 732 10.99 -20.19 -6.45
N GLY A 733 11.96 -19.51 -7.05
CA GLY A 733 12.31 -18.15 -6.68
C GLY A 733 13.78 -17.84 -6.93
N ARG A 734 14.17 -16.61 -6.57
CA ARG A 734 15.59 -16.26 -6.44
C ARG A 734 16.03 -16.55 -5.00
N ALA A 735 17.13 -17.24 -4.84
CA ALA A 735 17.74 -17.45 -3.55
C ALA A 735 19.10 -16.77 -3.49
N SER A 736 19.43 -16.18 -2.35
CA SER A 736 20.78 -15.80 -2.00
C SER A 736 21.19 -16.58 -0.75
N ALA A 737 22.41 -17.08 -0.73
CA ALA A 737 22.97 -17.74 0.44
C ALA A 737 24.03 -16.85 1.06
N GLU A 738 23.92 -16.67 2.37
CA GLU A 738 24.93 -16.01 3.16
C GLU A 738 25.69 -17.04 3.97
N VAL A 739 27.00 -17.03 3.85
CA VAL A 739 27.90 -17.91 4.63
C VAL A 739 28.70 -17.07 5.61
N GLY A 740 28.39 -17.21 6.90
CA GLY A 740 29.17 -16.62 7.99
C GLY A 740 30.23 -17.62 8.51
N ALA A 741 31.50 -17.23 8.50
CA ALA A 741 32.56 -17.99 9.14
C ALA A 741 33.05 -17.29 10.40
N VAL A 742 32.97 -17.98 11.54
CA VAL A 742 33.42 -17.45 12.83
C VAL A 742 34.65 -18.23 13.29
N MET A 743 35.77 -17.55 13.46
CA MET A 743 36.98 -18.15 14.02
C MET A 743 36.95 -17.98 15.54
N ILE A 744 36.91 -19.10 16.24
CA ILE A 744 36.99 -19.16 17.72
C ILE A 744 38.37 -19.59 18.12
N VAL A 745 39.12 -18.72 18.79
CA VAL A 745 40.44 -19.04 19.34
C VAL A 745 40.40 -18.83 20.85
N GLY A 746 40.63 -19.90 21.59
CA GLY A 746 40.64 -19.84 23.07
C GLY A 746 39.32 -19.44 23.71
N GLY A 747 38.19 -19.70 23.04
CA GLY A 747 36.83 -19.35 23.54
C GLY A 747 36.37 -17.94 23.19
N ASN A 748 37.17 -17.15 22.48
CA ASN A 748 36.82 -15.82 22.03
C ASN A 748 36.63 -15.80 20.50
N ILE A 749 35.62 -15.02 20.04
CA ILE A 749 35.39 -14.75 18.62
C ILE A 749 36.44 -13.74 18.16
N ASN A 750 37.36 -14.15 17.28
CA ASN A 750 38.46 -13.31 16.82
C ASN A 750 38.29 -12.77 15.40
N HIS A 751 37.45 -13.37 14.59
CA HIS A 751 37.19 -12.91 13.24
C HIS A 751 35.89 -13.46 12.72
N PHE A 752 35.15 -12.62 11.96
CA PHE A 752 33.91 -12.95 11.27
C PHE A 752 34.07 -12.57 9.81
N THR A 753 33.85 -13.51 8.90
CA THR A 753 33.84 -13.26 7.46
C THR A 753 32.52 -13.73 6.87
N ARG A 754 31.91 -12.90 6.06
CA ARG A 754 30.62 -13.12 5.41
C ARG A 754 30.83 -13.13 3.89
N VAL A 755 30.30 -14.10 3.20
CA VAL A 755 30.35 -14.21 1.74
C VAL A 755 28.94 -14.44 1.23
N MET A 756 28.51 -13.63 0.28
CA MET A 756 27.24 -13.83 -0.43
C MET A 756 27.46 -14.49 -1.78
N THR A 757 26.52 -15.35 -2.18
CA THR A 757 26.36 -15.82 -3.54
C THR A 757 24.88 -15.76 -3.92
N THR A 758 24.60 -15.37 -5.16
CA THR A 758 23.24 -15.39 -5.75
C THR A 758 23.15 -16.56 -6.71
N ALA A 759 22.08 -17.35 -6.59
CA ALA A 759 21.76 -18.45 -7.51
C ALA A 759 20.62 -18.07 -8.47
#